data_8e920a4bc4c37dcb1d8c4983b27a2828
#
_entry.id   8e920a4bc4c37dcb1d8c4983b27a2828
#
_cell.length_a   1.000
_cell.length_b   1.000
_cell.length_c   1.000
_cell.angle_alpha   90.00
_cell.angle_beta   90.00
_cell.angle_gamma   90.00
#
_symmetry.space_group_name_H-M   'P 1'
#
loop_
_entity.id
_entity.type
_entity.pdbx_description
1 polymer ?
#
loop_
_entity_poly.entity_id
_entity_poly.type
_entity_poly.pdbx_seq_one_letter_code
_entity_poly.pdbx_strand_id
1 'polypeptide(L)'
;MKSKRTTIWKGISRKSLFQLTRQFSVLILPLTFLLSGCTDNCQKMSDHVSFRKEHVNGVQINKNGHRLMIYGDHSGKFEKTDYVLFTHHRRELIQTGRKLVENGARAVVPGDEAENIEHPDRFWKSYIEKRDGYFGGMMTNRVTKSMEIAKKVQDGDQISWQGLDIKVLNTPGYAENAVSYLVNIDEKKYAFVGDLIYDEGQIADICNLQSAVDCTNLGRYHGYCGRLGDLISSLEKILAEDPDVIIPSRGNPMYETREAIVSLIERLQQLYKNYLSISSTRWYFEEDLGKLTKNTQISLSESDTSFFAKKLMDDPPSWLVTLPVSRLIISDNQRGFLIDCGNEDVIRKIEQMVRKGKLRKLEAVFITHYHGDHVNRINELVHRFGCEVYATEILKEILERPDAFNMPYTGIKPIQGINYVSDRETMQWHEFNMQFYNFPGQTIYHGAMRVNKKNEETDIFFIGDSFSPTGLDDYSTQNRNLLHPDTGYYQCLQILKDMNKRQSSYFLINQHIQPPFWFSNAQIDSMSASLKRRREILSALFPWKNANFGIDPRWARLYPYQIKKKPGEEFEITLRVMNHAEEKERYQMNITLPAGFSRKSDGPSAISVEPLQEKHVTLTLKSSEDIQSGLYVIPARIMNTEGDLAISAECCVEIF
;
A
#
# COMPACT_ATOMS: atom_id res chain seq x y z
N MET A 1 48.26 26.34 41.00
CA MET A 1 47.66 26.99 42.19
C MET A 1 46.28 26.39 42.41
N LYS A 2 46.17 25.55 43.37
CA LYS A 2 45.43 25.63 44.66
C LYS A 2 43.95 25.89 44.41
N SER A 3 42.98 25.15 44.90
CA SER A 3 42.87 24.12 45.93
C SER A 3 41.37 23.94 46.20
N LYS A 4 40.89 22.66 46.34
CA LYS A 4 40.24 22.11 47.54
C LYS A 4 38.89 22.75 47.91
N ARG A 5 37.85 22.07 48.40
CA ARG A 5 37.56 20.76 49.06
C ARG A 5 36.04 20.67 49.20
N THR A 6 35.42 19.53 48.95
CA THR A 6 34.92 18.50 49.88
C THR A 6 34.02 18.96 51.04
N THR A 7 32.83 18.29 51.21
CA THR A 7 32.48 17.44 52.36
C THR A 7 30.96 17.26 52.39
N ILE A 8 30.35 16.05 52.13
CA ILE A 8 29.96 14.97 53.05
C ILE A 8 29.04 15.40 54.26
N TRP A 9 27.88 14.71 54.34
CA TRP A 9 27.29 14.06 55.53
C TRP A 9 25.96 13.43 55.11
N LYS A 10 25.70 12.12 55.05
CA LYS A 10 25.42 11.03 56.01
C LYS A 10 24.29 11.36 57.03
N GLY A 11 23.08 10.73 56.90
CA GLY A 11 22.78 9.56 57.68
C GLY A 11 21.63 9.70 58.70
N ILE A 12 20.95 8.58 58.97
CA ILE A 12 20.07 8.22 60.11
C ILE A 12 18.59 8.29 59.79
N SER A 13 17.85 7.20 59.57
CA SER A 13 17.50 5.99 60.31
C SER A 13 16.36 6.15 61.35
N ARG A 14 15.29 5.38 61.09
CA ARG A 14 14.42 4.59 62.01
C ARG A 14 13.30 5.21 62.87
N LYS A 15 12.11 4.61 62.62
CA LYS A 15 11.08 4.10 63.59
C LYS A 15 10.19 5.12 64.30
N SER A 16 8.87 5.01 64.21
CA SER A 16 7.99 4.07 64.92
C SER A 16 6.51 4.44 64.75
N LEU A 17 5.71 3.47 64.52
CA LEU A 17 4.45 3.07 65.19
C LEU A 17 3.55 4.18 65.74
N PHE A 18 2.30 4.23 65.24
CA PHE A 18 1.12 4.16 66.13
C PHE A 18 -0.07 3.50 65.38
N GLN A 19 -0.59 2.45 65.96
CA GLN A 19 -1.83 1.76 65.65
C GLN A 19 -3.03 2.65 66.06
N LEU A 20 -4.07 2.60 65.22
CA LEU A 20 -5.44 2.80 65.66
C LEU A 20 -6.37 1.88 64.87
N THR A 21 -6.80 0.87 65.57
CA THR A 21 -7.86 -0.08 65.22
C THR A 21 -9.21 0.64 65.15
N ARG A 22 -9.94 0.43 64.03
CA ARG A 22 -11.41 0.44 64.03
C ARG A 22 -11.91 -0.72 63.17
N GLN A 23 -12.62 -1.58 63.87
CA GLN A 23 -13.41 -2.69 63.35
C GLN A 23 -14.49 -2.17 62.42
N PHE A 24 -14.55 -2.74 61.23
CA PHE A 24 -15.79 -2.81 60.45
C PHE A 24 -15.97 -4.26 59.96
N SER A 25 -17.12 -4.78 60.34
CA SER A 25 -17.58 -6.14 60.03
C SER A 25 -17.65 -6.34 58.54
N VAL A 26 -16.94 -7.35 58.03
CA VAL A 26 -17.00 -7.85 56.67
C VAL A 26 -18.14 -8.86 56.57
N LEU A 27 -19.21 -8.50 55.90
CA LEU A 27 -20.22 -9.43 55.40
C LEU A 27 -19.60 -10.16 54.18
N ILE A 28 -19.26 -11.41 54.35
CA ILE A 28 -18.85 -12.28 53.25
C ILE A 28 -20.11 -12.78 52.55
N LEU A 29 -20.38 -12.21 51.36
CA LEU A 29 -21.26 -12.77 50.38
C LEU A 29 -20.45 -13.72 49.49
N PRO A 30 -20.90 -14.94 49.19
CA PRO A 30 -20.19 -15.86 48.33
C PRO A 30 -20.30 -15.34 46.88
N LEU A 31 -19.17 -14.98 46.29
CA LEU A 31 -19.05 -14.70 44.86
C LEU A 31 -19.11 -16.06 44.15
N THR A 32 -20.29 -16.44 43.72
CA THR A 32 -20.44 -17.47 42.70
C THR A 32 -19.90 -16.91 41.37
N PHE A 33 -18.72 -17.37 40.99
CA PHE A 33 -18.25 -17.23 39.62
C PHE A 33 -19.17 -18.02 38.68
N LEU A 34 -20.15 -17.34 38.10
CA LEU A 34 -20.81 -17.81 36.89
C LEU A 34 -19.87 -17.43 35.74
N LEU A 35 -19.19 -18.44 35.20
CA LEU A 35 -18.68 -18.45 33.85
C LEU A 35 -19.87 -18.30 32.90
N SER A 36 -20.23 -17.08 32.55
CA SER A 36 -21.14 -16.79 31.47
C SER A 36 -20.35 -16.13 30.34
N GLY A 37 -20.52 -16.75 29.19
CA GLY A 37 -19.90 -16.42 27.95
C GLY A 37 -20.11 -14.99 27.46
N CYS A 38 -19.36 -14.65 26.43
CA CYS A 38 -19.44 -13.49 25.55
C CYS A 38 -20.17 -12.29 26.16
N THR A 39 -19.41 -11.38 26.75
CA THR A 39 -19.92 -10.05 27.02
C THR A 39 -20.33 -9.42 25.70
N ASP A 40 -21.58 -9.04 25.58
CA ASP A 40 -22.14 -8.36 24.44
C ASP A 40 -21.46 -6.97 24.34
N ASN A 41 -20.49 -6.80 23.46
CA ASN A 41 -19.72 -5.56 23.25
C ASN A 41 -20.59 -4.45 22.60
N CYS A 42 -21.89 -4.46 22.85
CA CYS A 42 -22.84 -3.51 22.31
C CYS A 42 -22.98 -2.31 23.25
N GLN A 43 -22.53 -1.14 22.80
CA GLN A 43 -22.64 0.12 23.51
C GLN A 43 -23.94 0.83 23.12
N LYS A 44 -24.81 1.17 24.09
CA LYS A 44 -25.94 2.06 23.85
C LYS A 44 -25.43 3.49 23.72
N MET A 45 -25.68 4.15 22.59
CA MET A 45 -25.26 5.53 22.31
C MET A 45 -26.36 6.56 22.56
N SER A 46 -27.60 6.15 22.30
CA SER A 46 -28.83 6.91 22.61
C SER A 46 -30.01 5.95 22.79
N ASP A 47 -31.24 6.45 22.91
CA ASP A 47 -32.39 5.56 23.11
C ASP A 47 -32.64 4.62 21.94
N HIS A 48 -32.36 5.05 20.72
CA HIS A 48 -32.60 4.26 19.52
C HIS A 48 -31.30 3.77 18.84
N VAL A 49 -30.11 4.30 19.19
CA VAL A 49 -28.85 3.97 18.52
C VAL A 49 -27.96 3.12 19.43
N SER A 50 -27.49 2.01 18.89
CA SER A 50 -26.50 1.12 19.52
C SER A 50 -25.33 0.88 18.60
N PHE A 51 -24.12 0.85 19.15
CA PHE A 51 -22.85 0.66 18.46
C PHE A 51 -22.17 -0.61 18.96
N ARG A 52 -21.61 -1.38 18.04
CA ARG A 52 -20.74 -2.51 18.33
C ARG A 52 -19.40 -2.30 17.66
N LYS A 53 -18.35 -2.21 18.47
CA LYS A 53 -16.97 -2.15 17.96
C LYS A 53 -16.52 -3.53 17.54
N GLU A 54 -16.12 -3.64 16.28
CA GLU A 54 -15.56 -4.84 15.68
C GLU A 54 -14.51 -4.39 14.64
N HIS A 55 -13.90 -5.33 13.94
CA HIS A 55 -13.02 -5.00 12.82
C HIS A 55 -13.71 -4.10 11.77
N VAL A 56 -14.94 -4.42 11.41
CA VAL A 56 -15.88 -3.50 10.77
C VAL A 56 -17.01 -3.31 11.75
N ASN A 57 -17.23 -2.08 12.14
CA ASN A 57 -18.25 -1.74 13.12
C ASN A 57 -19.66 -2.11 12.67
N GLY A 58 -20.54 -2.32 13.63
CA GLY A 58 -21.97 -2.45 13.41
C GLY A 58 -22.72 -1.34 14.14
N VAL A 59 -23.65 -0.66 13.44
CA VAL A 59 -24.54 0.31 14.06
C VAL A 59 -25.97 -0.13 13.84
N GLN A 60 -26.73 -0.21 14.93
CA GLN A 60 -28.12 -0.58 14.92
C GLN A 60 -28.98 0.61 15.33
N ILE A 61 -29.99 0.90 14.53
CA ILE A 61 -31.04 1.87 14.86
C ILE A 61 -32.37 1.11 15.02
N ASN A 62 -32.99 1.21 16.20
CA ASN A 62 -34.26 0.60 16.50
C ASN A 62 -35.32 1.68 16.70
N LYS A 63 -36.40 1.64 15.95
CA LYS A 63 -37.51 2.60 16.09
C LYS A 63 -38.87 1.97 15.74
N ASN A 64 -39.87 2.19 16.55
CA ASN A 64 -41.25 1.66 16.35
C ASN A 64 -41.29 0.13 16.15
N GLY A 65 -40.39 -0.63 16.80
CA GLY A 65 -40.31 -2.09 16.62
C GLY A 65 -39.61 -2.54 15.33
N HIS A 66 -39.09 -1.62 14.57
CA HIS A 66 -38.33 -1.86 13.33
C HIS A 66 -36.82 -1.66 13.54
N ARG A 67 -36.01 -2.32 12.71
CA ARG A 67 -34.55 -2.31 12.82
C ARG A 67 -33.89 -1.91 11.48
N LEU A 68 -32.93 -1.00 11.55
CA LEU A 68 -32.03 -0.63 10.47
C LEU A 68 -30.59 -0.84 10.93
N MET A 69 -29.76 -1.41 10.07
CA MET A 69 -28.32 -1.61 10.30
C MET A 69 -27.49 -0.74 9.38
N ILE A 70 -26.35 -0.25 9.89
CA ILE A 70 -25.33 0.43 9.11
C ILE A 70 -24.04 -0.36 9.25
N TYR A 71 -23.36 -0.58 8.13
CA TYR A 71 -22.17 -1.41 7.92
C TYR A 71 -22.48 -2.92 7.98
N GLY A 72 -22.95 -3.44 9.10
CA GLY A 72 -23.26 -4.86 9.23
C GLY A 72 -23.59 -5.30 10.66
N ASP A 73 -23.73 -6.60 10.86
CA ASP A 73 -24.04 -7.20 12.15
C ASP A 73 -23.10 -8.37 12.48
N HIS A 74 -22.34 -8.24 13.55
CA HIS A 74 -21.44 -9.27 14.07
C HIS A 74 -22.03 -10.06 15.25
N SER A 75 -23.29 -9.78 15.65
CA SER A 75 -23.92 -10.47 16.78
C SER A 75 -24.14 -11.97 16.53
N GLY A 76 -24.14 -12.37 15.26
CA GLY A 76 -24.49 -13.72 14.84
C GLY A 76 -25.96 -14.10 14.99
N LYS A 77 -26.79 -13.22 15.53
CA LYS A 77 -28.23 -13.47 15.79
C LYS A 77 -29.11 -13.17 14.58
N PHE A 78 -28.63 -12.36 13.62
CA PHE A 78 -29.31 -11.98 12.37
C PHE A 78 -30.80 -11.71 12.53
N GLU A 79 -31.18 -10.89 13.52
CA GLU A 79 -32.56 -10.53 13.77
C GLU A 79 -33.17 -9.82 12.57
N LYS A 80 -34.54 -9.87 12.47
CA LYS A 80 -35.26 -9.22 11.39
C LYS A 80 -34.86 -7.75 11.25
N THR A 81 -34.41 -7.38 10.05
CA THR A 81 -33.85 -6.06 9.72
C THR A 81 -34.52 -5.55 8.45
N ASP A 82 -34.96 -4.29 8.45
CA ASP A 82 -35.60 -3.70 7.28
C ASP A 82 -34.61 -3.33 6.20
N TYR A 83 -33.52 -2.65 6.62
CA TYR A 83 -32.46 -2.16 5.74
C TYR A 83 -31.08 -2.41 6.33
N VAL A 84 -30.11 -2.64 5.44
CA VAL A 84 -28.69 -2.52 5.76
C VAL A 84 -28.05 -1.51 4.79
N LEU A 85 -27.40 -0.48 5.32
CA LEU A 85 -26.78 0.61 4.58
C LEU A 85 -25.28 0.39 4.49
N PHE A 86 -24.73 0.40 3.28
CA PHE A 86 -23.32 0.28 2.99
C PHE A 86 -22.79 1.60 2.42
N THR A 87 -21.62 2.03 2.88
CA THR A 87 -21.00 3.28 2.42
C THR A 87 -20.13 3.11 1.19
N HIS A 88 -19.65 1.91 0.90
CA HIS A 88 -18.82 1.57 -0.26
C HIS A 88 -18.78 0.05 -0.52
N HIS A 89 -18.17 -0.37 -1.63
CA HIS A 89 -18.15 -1.76 -2.10
C HIS A 89 -17.06 -2.66 -1.52
N ARG A 90 -16.20 -2.18 -0.63
CA ARG A 90 -15.08 -2.97 -0.09
C ARG A 90 -15.59 -4.27 0.54
N ARG A 91 -14.88 -5.38 0.25
CA ARG A 91 -15.29 -6.74 0.63
C ARG A 91 -15.53 -6.90 2.12
N GLU A 92 -14.66 -6.36 2.94
CA GLU A 92 -14.76 -6.43 4.40
C GLU A 92 -16.04 -5.77 4.93
N LEU A 93 -16.48 -4.68 4.30
CA LEU A 93 -17.73 -4.00 4.66
C LEU A 93 -18.95 -4.80 4.19
N ILE A 94 -18.97 -5.19 2.93
CA ILE A 94 -20.12 -5.91 2.34
C ILE A 94 -20.33 -7.28 3.01
N GLN A 95 -19.27 -8.00 3.36
CA GLN A 95 -19.38 -9.30 4.00
C GLN A 95 -20.08 -9.25 5.35
N THR A 96 -19.92 -8.17 6.11
CA THR A 96 -20.52 -8.02 7.45
C THR A 96 -22.04 -7.88 7.40
N GLY A 97 -22.58 -7.28 6.35
CA GLY A 97 -24.03 -7.12 6.16
C GLY A 97 -24.67 -8.18 5.27
N ARG A 98 -23.90 -8.98 4.54
CA ARG A 98 -24.42 -9.97 3.57
C ARG A 98 -25.46 -10.92 4.17
N LYS A 99 -25.19 -11.46 5.36
CA LYS A 99 -26.12 -12.38 5.99
C LYS A 99 -27.45 -11.74 6.39
N LEU A 100 -27.46 -10.45 6.68
CA LEU A 100 -28.70 -9.72 6.90
C LEU A 100 -29.53 -9.66 5.61
N VAL A 101 -28.87 -9.42 4.47
CA VAL A 101 -29.54 -9.42 3.15
C VAL A 101 -30.06 -10.82 2.80
N GLU A 102 -29.27 -11.85 3.00
CA GLU A 102 -29.67 -13.26 2.83
C GLU A 102 -30.89 -13.63 3.72
N ASN A 103 -31.07 -12.95 4.84
CA ASN A 103 -32.22 -13.10 5.76
C ASN A 103 -33.35 -12.09 5.50
N GLY A 104 -33.35 -11.40 4.36
CA GLY A 104 -34.43 -10.55 3.89
C GLY A 104 -34.32 -9.06 4.18
N ALA A 105 -33.18 -8.58 4.70
CA ALA A 105 -32.92 -7.14 4.79
C ALA A 105 -32.69 -6.56 3.39
N ARG A 106 -33.14 -5.34 3.17
CA ARG A 106 -32.95 -4.62 1.92
C ARG A 106 -31.62 -3.90 1.91
N ALA A 107 -30.70 -4.26 1.00
CA ALA A 107 -29.42 -3.61 0.84
C ALA A 107 -29.56 -2.22 0.19
N VAL A 108 -28.95 -1.20 0.80
CA VAL A 108 -28.80 0.15 0.24
C VAL A 108 -27.32 0.40 0.00
N VAL A 109 -26.94 0.75 -1.22
CA VAL A 109 -25.54 0.93 -1.64
C VAL A 109 -25.36 2.20 -2.48
N PRO A 110 -24.16 2.79 -2.54
CA PRO A 110 -23.87 3.85 -3.51
C PRO A 110 -24.12 3.36 -4.94
N GLY A 111 -24.81 4.17 -5.75
CA GLY A 111 -25.25 3.78 -7.09
C GLY A 111 -24.09 3.41 -8.02
N ASP A 112 -23.04 4.21 -8.00
CA ASP A 112 -21.84 4.01 -8.84
C ASP A 112 -20.96 2.82 -8.38
N GLU A 113 -21.22 2.28 -7.19
CA GLU A 113 -20.55 1.10 -6.63
C GLU A 113 -21.31 -0.21 -6.89
N ALA A 114 -22.57 -0.09 -7.29
CA ALA A 114 -23.53 -1.21 -7.36
C ALA A 114 -23.07 -2.33 -8.30
N GLU A 115 -22.52 -1.99 -9.49
CA GLU A 115 -22.01 -2.98 -10.45
C GLU A 115 -20.96 -3.91 -9.85
N ASN A 116 -20.09 -3.38 -9.00
CA ASN A 116 -19.06 -4.16 -8.32
C ASN A 116 -19.63 -5.17 -7.31
N ILE A 117 -20.84 -4.93 -6.81
CA ILE A 117 -21.53 -5.74 -5.81
C ILE A 117 -22.45 -6.76 -6.46
N GLU A 118 -23.17 -6.35 -7.50
CA GLU A 118 -24.12 -7.21 -8.24
C GLU A 118 -23.38 -8.19 -9.17
N HIS A 119 -22.29 -7.74 -9.80
CA HIS A 119 -21.56 -8.49 -10.83
C HIS A 119 -20.04 -8.56 -10.58
N PRO A 120 -19.58 -9.06 -9.42
CA PRO A 120 -18.16 -9.13 -9.08
C PRO A 120 -17.35 -9.99 -10.05
N ASP A 121 -17.96 -10.99 -10.68
CA ASP A 121 -17.34 -11.85 -11.69
C ASP A 121 -16.81 -11.05 -12.87
N ARG A 122 -17.54 -10.04 -13.34
CA ARG A 122 -17.09 -9.15 -14.43
C ARG A 122 -15.85 -8.36 -14.04
N PHE A 123 -15.81 -7.85 -12.81
CA PHE A 123 -14.62 -7.16 -12.31
C PHE A 123 -13.42 -8.10 -12.30
N TRP A 124 -13.52 -9.26 -11.69
CA TRP A 124 -12.39 -10.18 -11.54
C TRP A 124 -11.87 -10.67 -12.88
N LYS A 125 -12.76 -11.02 -13.82
CA LYS A 125 -12.38 -11.39 -15.18
C LYS A 125 -11.63 -10.25 -15.86
N SER A 126 -12.19 -9.05 -15.89
CA SER A 126 -11.55 -7.87 -16.48
C SER A 126 -10.23 -7.51 -15.79
N TYR A 127 -10.13 -7.68 -14.47
CA TYR A 127 -8.91 -7.41 -13.71
C TYR A 127 -7.78 -8.33 -14.14
N ILE A 128 -8.03 -9.63 -14.22
CA ILE A 128 -7.02 -10.61 -14.63
C ILE A 128 -6.60 -10.40 -16.10
N GLU A 129 -7.56 -10.16 -17.01
CA GLU A 129 -7.29 -9.90 -18.42
C GLU A 129 -6.46 -8.62 -18.65
N LYS A 130 -6.65 -7.60 -17.83
CA LYS A 130 -5.97 -6.30 -17.95
C LYS A 130 -4.75 -6.15 -17.04
N ARG A 131 -4.44 -7.18 -16.26
CA ARG A 131 -3.33 -7.13 -15.30
C ARG A 131 -1.99 -6.83 -15.96
N ASP A 132 -1.83 -7.24 -17.23
CA ASP A 132 -0.63 -7.03 -18.04
C ASP A 132 -0.38 -5.56 -18.43
N GLY A 133 -1.27 -4.64 -18.07
CA GLY A 133 -1.14 -3.22 -18.31
C GLY A 133 -0.90 -2.40 -17.05
N TYR A 134 -0.71 -1.11 -17.24
CA TYR A 134 -0.62 -0.11 -16.15
C TYR A 134 -1.89 0.05 -15.30
N PHE A 135 -2.85 -0.85 -15.45
CA PHE A 135 -4.17 -0.79 -14.83
C PHE A 135 -4.27 -1.44 -13.46
N GLY A 136 -3.23 -2.08 -13.02
CA GLY A 136 -3.29 -2.82 -11.79
C GLY A 136 -3.36 -1.90 -10.59
N GLY A 137 -4.56 -1.45 -10.26
CA GLY A 137 -4.80 -0.92 -8.92
C GLY A 137 -4.26 -1.94 -7.91
N MET A 138 -3.44 -1.50 -6.97
CA MET A 138 -2.81 -2.39 -5.99
C MET A 138 -3.83 -3.04 -5.07
N MET A 139 -5.00 -2.43 -4.93
CA MET A 139 -6.03 -2.85 -4.00
C MET A 139 -7.20 -3.44 -4.78
N THR A 140 -7.35 -4.71 -4.69
CA THR A 140 -8.49 -5.40 -5.25
C THR A 140 -9.65 -5.45 -4.29
N ASN A 141 -9.51 -5.93 -3.07
CA ASN A 141 -10.50 -5.97 -1.99
C ASN A 141 -11.98 -5.83 -2.42
N ARG A 142 -12.30 -6.39 -3.60
CA ARG A 142 -13.63 -6.41 -4.17
C ARG A 142 -14.39 -7.63 -3.65
N VAL A 143 -15.69 -7.55 -3.64
CA VAL A 143 -16.50 -8.72 -3.30
C VAL A 143 -16.26 -9.86 -4.30
N THR A 144 -16.35 -11.10 -3.81
CA THR A 144 -16.14 -12.31 -4.61
C THR A 144 -17.44 -13.05 -4.91
N LYS A 145 -18.53 -12.64 -4.29
CA LYS A 145 -19.86 -13.22 -4.46
C LYS A 145 -20.87 -12.08 -4.62
N SER A 146 -21.76 -12.18 -5.60
CA SER A 146 -22.84 -11.21 -5.83
C SER A 146 -23.74 -11.06 -4.61
N MET A 147 -24.36 -9.89 -4.48
CA MET A 147 -25.39 -9.61 -3.48
C MET A 147 -26.50 -8.79 -4.13
N GLU A 148 -27.74 -9.13 -3.80
CA GLU A 148 -28.91 -8.38 -4.28
C GLU A 148 -28.94 -6.99 -3.67
N ILE A 149 -29.22 -5.99 -4.50
CA ILE A 149 -29.34 -4.58 -4.10
C ILE A 149 -30.79 -4.14 -4.23
N ALA A 150 -31.36 -3.66 -3.14
CA ALA A 150 -32.73 -3.16 -3.13
C ALA A 150 -32.82 -1.68 -3.50
N LYS A 151 -31.82 -0.89 -3.15
CA LYS A 151 -31.80 0.56 -3.43
C LYS A 151 -30.38 1.04 -3.73
N LYS A 152 -30.25 1.78 -4.83
CA LYS A 152 -29.05 2.55 -5.20
C LYS A 152 -29.26 4.00 -4.80
N VAL A 153 -28.26 4.62 -4.16
CA VAL A 153 -28.35 6.00 -3.67
C VAL A 153 -27.25 6.87 -4.26
N GLN A 154 -27.53 8.16 -4.39
CA GLN A 154 -26.63 9.18 -4.91
C GLN A 154 -26.58 10.39 -3.97
N ASP A 155 -25.67 11.33 -4.26
CA ASP A 155 -25.53 12.58 -3.51
C ASP A 155 -26.85 13.35 -3.45
N GLY A 156 -27.23 13.78 -2.25
CA GLY A 156 -28.48 14.52 -2.00
C GLY A 156 -29.73 13.65 -1.84
N ASP A 157 -29.67 12.35 -2.05
CA ASP A 157 -30.80 11.45 -1.81
C ASP A 157 -31.20 11.45 -0.33
N GLN A 158 -32.50 11.13 -0.10
CA GLN A 158 -33.05 10.89 1.22
C GLN A 158 -33.66 9.49 1.31
N ILE A 159 -33.45 8.84 2.45
CA ILE A 159 -34.06 7.56 2.80
C ILE A 159 -34.98 7.80 3.97
N SER A 160 -36.29 7.83 3.72
CA SER A 160 -37.29 7.94 4.79
C SER A 160 -37.58 6.56 5.39
N TRP A 161 -37.38 6.42 6.70
CA TRP A 161 -37.60 5.18 7.43
C TRP A 161 -38.10 5.46 8.86
N GLN A 162 -39.25 4.94 9.22
CA GLN A 162 -39.86 5.07 10.56
C GLN A 162 -39.92 6.52 11.10
N GLY A 163 -40.19 7.50 10.21
CA GLY A 163 -40.22 8.92 10.54
C GLY A 163 -38.85 9.55 10.73
N LEU A 164 -37.78 8.87 10.34
CA LEU A 164 -36.45 9.43 10.20
C LEU A 164 -36.13 9.69 8.73
N ASP A 165 -35.50 10.81 8.43
CA ASP A 165 -34.96 11.13 7.13
C ASP A 165 -33.42 11.02 7.18
N ILE A 166 -32.88 10.06 6.45
CA ILE A 166 -31.46 9.78 6.36
C ILE A 166 -30.95 10.43 5.08
N LYS A 167 -30.13 11.46 5.22
CA LYS A 167 -29.50 12.18 4.10
C LYS A 167 -28.27 11.41 3.60
N VAL A 168 -28.10 11.38 2.29
CA VAL A 168 -26.93 10.80 1.61
C VAL A 168 -26.02 11.91 1.11
N LEU A 169 -24.74 11.81 1.40
CA LEU A 169 -23.68 12.67 0.87
C LEU A 169 -22.65 11.85 0.11
N ASN A 170 -22.26 12.30 -1.08
CA ASN A 170 -21.13 11.73 -1.79
C ASN A 170 -19.81 12.16 -1.10
N THR A 171 -19.07 11.20 -0.60
CA THR A 171 -17.83 11.40 0.17
C THR A 171 -16.71 10.46 -0.34
N PRO A 172 -16.20 10.69 -1.58
CA PRO A 172 -15.07 9.94 -2.10
C PRO A 172 -13.80 10.21 -1.27
N GLY A 173 -12.85 9.31 -1.38
CA GLY A 173 -11.56 9.38 -0.69
C GLY A 173 -11.00 7.99 -0.49
N TYR A 174 -11.46 7.28 0.52
CA TYR A 174 -11.07 5.88 0.76
C TYR A 174 -11.53 4.95 -0.37
N ALA A 175 -12.77 5.11 -0.82
CA ALA A 175 -13.29 4.49 -2.04
C ALA A 175 -13.77 5.60 -2.99
N GLU A 176 -13.75 5.31 -4.30
CA GLU A 176 -13.97 6.30 -5.36
C GLU A 176 -15.36 6.93 -5.30
N ASN A 177 -16.37 6.11 -5.05
CA ASN A 177 -17.77 6.51 -5.05
C ASN A 177 -18.43 6.27 -3.69
N ALA A 178 -17.66 6.40 -2.60
CA ALA A 178 -18.19 6.24 -1.26
C ALA A 178 -19.21 7.32 -0.92
N VAL A 179 -20.18 6.95 -0.07
CA VAL A 179 -21.17 7.88 0.51
C VAL A 179 -21.10 7.87 2.03
N SER A 180 -21.56 8.95 2.62
CA SER A 180 -21.85 9.05 4.04
C SER A 180 -23.35 9.20 4.26
N TYR A 181 -23.87 8.68 5.37
CA TYR A 181 -25.27 8.81 5.79
C TYR A 181 -25.37 9.70 7.01
N LEU A 182 -26.28 10.67 6.98
CA LEU A 182 -26.55 11.54 8.11
C LEU A 182 -27.99 11.40 8.57
N VAL A 183 -28.20 11.36 9.87
CA VAL A 183 -29.54 11.27 10.48
C VAL A 183 -29.61 12.05 11.78
N ASN A 184 -30.72 12.76 11.98
CA ASN A 184 -31.06 13.35 13.27
C ASN A 184 -31.94 12.36 14.05
N ILE A 185 -31.45 11.93 15.22
CA ILE A 185 -32.16 11.01 16.10
C ILE A 185 -31.77 11.25 17.54
N ASP A 186 -32.74 11.23 18.47
CA ASP A 186 -32.52 11.46 19.90
C ASP A 186 -31.76 12.78 20.18
N GLU A 187 -32.18 13.86 19.51
CA GLU A 187 -31.60 15.22 19.60
C GLU A 187 -30.13 15.32 19.19
N LYS A 188 -29.59 14.31 18.48
CA LYS A 188 -28.22 14.29 17.96
C LYS A 188 -28.18 14.06 16.47
N LYS A 189 -27.24 14.72 15.79
CA LYS A 189 -26.91 14.46 14.39
C LYS A 189 -25.78 13.46 14.32
N TYR A 190 -26.04 12.28 13.80
CA TYR A 190 -25.08 11.22 13.55
C TYR A 190 -24.61 11.25 12.09
N ALA A 191 -23.31 11.10 11.88
CA ALA A 191 -22.71 10.89 10.56
C ALA A 191 -22.02 9.52 10.50
N PHE A 192 -22.46 8.66 9.55
CA PHE A 192 -21.86 7.35 9.28
C PHE A 192 -21.02 7.48 8.03
N VAL A 193 -19.69 7.52 8.19
CA VAL A 193 -18.77 8.03 7.17
C VAL A 193 -17.91 6.95 6.50
N GLY A 194 -18.21 5.67 6.74
CA GLY A 194 -17.38 4.58 6.23
C GLY A 194 -15.95 4.67 6.73
N ASP A 195 -14.98 4.55 5.83
CA ASP A 195 -13.56 4.60 6.14
C ASP A 195 -12.93 5.98 5.88
N LEU A 196 -13.74 7.04 5.86
CA LEU A 196 -13.29 8.40 5.58
C LEU A 196 -12.32 8.93 6.66
N ILE A 197 -12.56 8.55 7.89
CA ILE A 197 -11.75 8.87 9.07
C ILE A 197 -11.78 7.66 10.01
N TYR A 198 -10.66 7.38 10.70
CA TYR A 198 -10.57 6.21 11.59
C TYR A 198 -10.81 6.63 13.05
N ASP A 199 -9.91 7.21 13.71
CA ASP A 199 -10.00 7.77 15.05
C ASP A 199 -9.79 9.29 14.98
N GLU A 200 -9.43 9.94 16.06
CA GLU A 200 -9.25 11.39 16.18
C GLU A 200 -8.16 11.91 15.21
N GLY A 201 -8.55 12.18 13.97
CA GLY A 201 -7.68 12.69 12.92
C GLY A 201 -6.74 11.66 12.31
N GLN A 202 -7.18 10.40 12.16
CA GLN A 202 -6.40 9.29 11.59
C GLN A 202 -7.13 8.62 10.42
N ILE A 203 -6.39 7.83 9.65
CA ILE A 203 -6.89 6.91 8.62
C ILE A 203 -6.29 5.53 8.83
N ALA A 204 -6.97 4.47 8.39
CA ALA A 204 -6.51 3.11 8.59
C ALA A 204 -5.29 2.75 7.74
N ASP A 205 -5.26 3.19 6.50
CA ASP A 205 -4.16 2.99 5.56
C ASP A 205 -4.14 4.09 4.50
N ILE A 206 -3.01 4.23 3.80
CA ILE A 206 -2.88 5.19 2.70
C ILE A 206 -3.07 4.55 1.33
N CYS A 207 -3.04 3.23 1.25
CA CYS A 207 -3.04 2.52 -0.02
C CYS A 207 -4.36 2.70 -0.79
N ASN A 208 -5.46 2.87 -0.07
CA ASN A 208 -6.76 3.12 -0.68
C ASN A 208 -6.88 4.54 -1.28
N LEU A 209 -6.00 5.46 -0.91
CA LEU A 209 -5.89 6.78 -1.54
C LEU A 209 -5.10 6.75 -2.85
N GLN A 210 -4.49 5.62 -3.17
CA GLN A 210 -3.77 5.46 -4.44
C GLN A 210 -4.74 5.29 -5.59
N SER A 211 -4.68 6.20 -6.52
CA SER A 211 -5.37 6.09 -7.81
C SER A 211 -4.58 6.78 -8.89
N ALA A 212 -4.94 6.52 -10.14
CA ALA A 212 -4.48 7.33 -11.24
C ALA A 212 -4.95 8.77 -11.03
N VAL A 213 -4.08 9.73 -11.26
CA VAL A 213 -4.41 11.14 -11.14
C VAL A 213 -4.95 11.62 -12.48
N ASP A 214 -6.25 11.44 -12.72
CA ASP A 214 -6.88 11.78 -14.01
C ASP A 214 -6.95 13.30 -14.27
N CYS A 215 -6.95 14.11 -13.24
CA CYS A 215 -7.10 15.56 -13.35
C CYS A 215 -5.91 16.28 -13.99
N THR A 216 -4.79 15.60 -14.23
CA THR A 216 -3.53 16.22 -14.65
C THR A 216 -3.01 15.74 -16.00
N ASN A 217 -3.73 14.98 -16.78
CA ASN A 217 -3.18 14.26 -17.95
C ASN A 217 -1.96 13.37 -17.63
N LEU A 218 -1.72 13.10 -16.35
CA LEU A 218 -0.60 12.29 -15.88
C LEU A 218 -0.74 10.82 -16.26
N GLY A 219 -1.76 10.48 -17.04
CA GLY A 219 -2.01 9.21 -17.65
C GLY A 219 -1.74 8.01 -16.74
N ARG A 220 -2.60 7.75 -15.76
CA ARG A 220 -2.53 6.56 -14.89
C ARG A 220 -1.34 6.50 -13.92
N TYR A 221 -0.70 7.61 -13.66
CA TYR A 221 0.25 7.71 -12.57
C TYR A 221 -0.46 7.42 -11.24
N HIS A 222 0.11 6.50 -10.47
CA HIS A 222 -0.42 6.11 -9.18
C HIS A 222 0.44 6.72 -8.09
N GLY A 223 -0.19 7.27 -7.07
CA GLY A 223 0.52 7.75 -5.91
C GLY A 223 -0.37 7.72 -4.69
N TYR A 224 0.19 7.54 -3.52
CA TYR A 224 -0.55 7.56 -2.28
C TYR A 224 -1.17 8.94 -1.98
N CYS A 225 -0.83 9.94 -2.75
CA CYS A 225 -1.46 11.26 -2.70
C CYS A 225 -2.55 11.48 -3.76
N GLY A 226 -2.85 10.49 -4.60
CA GLY A 226 -3.74 10.65 -5.74
C GLY A 226 -5.16 11.07 -5.38
N ARG A 227 -5.73 10.52 -4.31
CA ARG A 227 -7.09 10.85 -3.82
C ARG A 227 -7.11 11.72 -2.57
N LEU A 228 -6.00 12.27 -2.20
CA LEU A 228 -5.89 13.04 -0.96
C LEU A 228 -6.77 14.29 -0.98
N GLY A 229 -6.89 14.94 -2.15
CA GLY A 229 -7.79 16.06 -2.36
C GLY A 229 -9.28 15.68 -2.25
N ASP A 230 -9.67 14.51 -2.74
CA ASP A 230 -11.04 14.01 -2.61
C ASP A 230 -11.39 13.75 -1.15
N LEU A 231 -10.45 13.15 -0.40
CA LEU A 231 -10.63 12.91 1.04
C LEU A 231 -10.78 14.23 1.82
N ILE A 232 -9.93 15.23 1.55
CA ILE A 232 -10.03 16.56 2.18
C ILE A 232 -11.38 17.20 1.89
N SER A 233 -11.79 17.22 0.61
CA SER A 233 -13.09 17.82 0.21
C SER A 233 -14.28 17.09 0.86
N SER A 234 -14.20 15.78 1.03
CA SER A 234 -15.23 14.98 1.70
C SER A 234 -15.30 15.27 3.19
N LEU A 235 -14.15 15.40 3.84
CA LEU A 235 -14.08 15.79 5.25
C LEU A 235 -14.66 17.18 5.49
N GLU A 236 -14.43 18.14 4.58
CA GLU A 236 -15.04 19.47 4.63
C GLU A 236 -16.55 19.44 4.47
N LYS A 237 -17.09 18.56 3.60
CA LYS A 237 -18.55 18.36 3.49
C LYS A 237 -19.13 17.87 4.82
N ILE A 238 -18.50 16.88 5.46
CA ILE A 238 -18.94 16.39 6.77
C ILE A 238 -18.83 17.49 7.83
N LEU A 239 -17.74 18.26 7.83
CA LEU A 239 -17.55 19.38 8.74
C LEU A 239 -18.65 20.45 8.60
N ALA A 240 -19.06 20.74 7.37
CA ALA A 240 -20.14 21.70 7.07
C ALA A 240 -21.51 21.22 7.57
N GLU A 241 -21.73 19.93 7.68
CA GLU A 241 -22.93 19.35 8.25
C GLU A 241 -22.99 19.42 9.79
N ASP A 242 -21.85 19.70 10.43
CA ASP A 242 -21.69 19.86 11.87
C ASP A 242 -22.37 18.73 12.68
N PRO A 243 -21.94 17.46 12.52
CA PRO A 243 -22.49 16.33 13.24
C PRO A 243 -22.05 16.31 14.69
N ASP A 244 -22.96 15.91 15.62
CA ASP A 244 -22.62 15.71 17.03
C ASP A 244 -21.78 14.45 17.25
N VAL A 245 -21.95 13.44 16.38
CA VAL A 245 -21.25 12.16 16.49
C VAL A 245 -20.88 11.65 15.08
N ILE A 246 -19.61 11.32 14.90
CA ILE A 246 -19.15 10.58 13.72
C ILE A 246 -18.92 9.13 14.12
N ILE A 247 -19.48 8.20 13.33
CA ILE A 247 -19.26 6.77 13.49
C ILE A 247 -18.64 6.23 12.20
N PRO A 248 -17.35 5.87 12.22
CA PRO A 248 -16.68 5.26 11.08
C PRO A 248 -17.05 3.78 10.95
N SER A 249 -16.73 3.17 9.80
CA SER A 249 -16.86 1.73 9.63
C SER A 249 -15.80 0.94 10.42
N ARG A 250 -14.69 1.58 10.78
CA ARG A 250 -13.59 1.05 11.60
C ARG A 250 -13.10 2.11 12.57
N GLY A 251 -12.68 1.70 13.77
CA GLY A 251 -12.26 2.62 14.82
C GLY A 251 -13.38 2.98 15.80
N ASN A 252 -13.20 4.04 16.57
CA ASN A 252 -14.13 4.45 17.61
C ASN A 252 -15.10 5.53 17.11
N PRO A 253 -16.31 5.65 17.72
CA PRO A 253 -17.15 6.83 17.58
C PRO A 253 -16.44 8.06 18.07
N MET A 254 -16.57 9.19 17.34
CA MET A 254 -15.95 10.48 17.68
C MET A 254 -17.03 11.48 18.08
N TYR A 255 -16.79 12.20 19.17
CA TYR A 255 -17.68 13.23 19.71
C TYR A 255 -17.11 14.63 19.51
N GLU A 256 -15.78 14.79 19.55
CA GLU A 256 -15.09 16.02 19.18
C GLU A 256 -14.90 16.06 17.64
N THR A 257 -16.01 16.07 16.93
CA THR A 257 -16.07 15.82 15.48
C THR A 257 -15.30 16.84 14.66
N ARG A 258 -15.40 18.12 15.04
CA ARG A 258 -14.69 19.23 14.39
C ARG A 258 -13.18 19.08 14.56
N GLU A 259 -12.72 18.80 15.75
CA GLU A 259 -11.29 18.65 16.06
C GLU A 259 -10.69 17.45 15.33
N ALA A 260 -11.40 16.33 15.30
CA ALA A 260 -10.98 15.13 14.60
C ALA A 260 -10.82 15.39 13.07
N ILE A 261 -11.80 16.04 12.45
CA ILE A 261 -11.78 16.36 11.02
C ILE A 261 -10.64 17.34 10.70
N VAL A 262 -10.55 18.46 11.43
CA VAL A 262 -9.54 19.50 11.18
C VAL A 262 -8.13 18.91 11.35
N SER A 263 -7.89 18.13 12.40
CA SER A 263 -6.60 17.47 12.63
C SER A 263 -6.23 16.54 11.48
N LEU A 264 -7.20 15.78 10.93
CA LEU A 264 -6.94 14.91 9.79
C LEU A 264 -6.59 15.73 8.54
N ILE A 265 -7.35 16.76 8.22
CA ILE A 265 -7.08 17.64 7.07
C ILE A 265 -5.66 18.21 7.17
N GLU A 266 -5.26 18.76 8.32
CA GLU A 266 -3.93 19.32 8.53
C GLU A 266 -2.82 18.27 8.35
N ARG A 267 -2.99 17.05 8.86
CA ARG A 267 -2.02 15.96 8.69
C ARG A 267 -1.88 15.55 7.23
N LEU A 268 -3.00 15.45 6.51
CA LEU A 268 -3.01 15.12 5.07
C LEU A 268 -2.30 16.22 4.25
N GLN A 269 -2.56 17.50 4.55
CA GLN A 269 -1.89 18.63 3.91
C GLN A 269 -0.38 18.63 4.20
N GLN A 270 0.03 18.37 5.44
CA GLN A 270 1.46 18.24 5.79
C GLN A 270 2.12 17.07 5.07
N LEU A 271 1.44 15.93 4.95
CA LEU A 271 1.94 14.79 4.20
C LEU A 271 2.18 15.14 2.74
N TYR A 272 1.21 15.77 2.10
CA TYR A 272 1.32 16.10 0.68
C TYR A 272 2.42 17.15 0.42
N LYS A 273 2.51 18.16 1.28
CA LYS A 273 3.59 19.15 1.22
C LYS A 273 4.97 18.51 1.36
N ASN A 274 5.12 17.59 2.32
CA ASN A 274 6.36 16.84 2.50
C ASN A 274 6.64 15.93 1.31
N TYR A 275 5.62 15.26 0.76
CA TYR A 275 5.75 14.46 -0.45
C TYR A 275 6.31 15.27 -1.61
N LEU A 276 5.68 16.38 -1.94
CA LEU A 276 6.09 17.23 -3.06
C LEU A 276 7.48 17.85 -2.87
N SER A 277 7.95 18.04 -1.63
CA SER A 277 9.24 18.71 -1.37
C SER A 277 10.45 17.98 -1.98
N ILE A 278 10.38 16.65 -2.09
CA ILE A 278 11.46 15.81 -2.62
C ILE A 278 10.94 14.74 -3.60
N SER A 279 9.93 15.04 -4.40
CA SER A 279 9.28 14.07 -5.30
C SER A 279 9.69 14.25 -6.75
N SER A 280 9.87 13.13 -7.47
CA SER A 280 10.01 13.06 -8.93
C SER A 280 8.79 13.62 -9.67
N THR A 281 7.62 13.68 -9.03
CA THR A 281 6.42 14.29 -9.58
C THR A 281 6.69 15.72 -10.08
N ARG A 282 7.53 16.48 -9.38
CA ARG A 282 7.92 17.84 -9.79
C ARG A 282 8.77 17.86 -11.06
N TRP A 283 9.54 16.83 -11.32
CA TRP A 283 10.32 16.73 -12.56
C TRP A 283 9.44 16.36 -13.75
N TYR A 284 8.62 15.34 -13.57
CA TYR A 284 7.80 14.83 -14.68
C TYR A 284 6.59 15.71 -15.01
N PHE A 285 6.09 16.47 -14.03
CA PHE A 285 4.78 17.16 -14.10
C PHE A 285 4.86 18.59 -13.56
N GLU A 286 5.94 19.29 -13.82
CA GLU A 286 6.16 20.66 -13.34
C GLU A 286 5.02 21.62 -13.72
N GLU A 287 4.52 21.51 -14.96
CA GLU A 287 3.41 22.35 -15.47
C GLU A 287 2.06 22.02 -14.82
N ASP A 288 1.92 20.84 -14.25
CA ASP A 288 0.66 20.35 -13.65
C ASP A 288 0.61 20.46 -12.11
N LEU A 289 1.67 20.94 -11.46
CA LEU A 289 1.71 21.06 -10.01
C LEU A 289 0.53 21.88 -9.45
N GLY A 290 0.12 22.92 -10.14
CA GLY A 290 -1.05 23.72 -9.75
C GLY A 290 -2.36 22.92 -9.76
N LYS A 291 -2.50 21.94 -10.66
CA LYS A 291 -3.66 21.06 -10.71
C LYS A 291 -3.61 20.04 -9.57
N LEU A 292 -2.42 19.45 -9.29
CA LEU A 292 -2.22 18.51 -8.20
C LEU A 292 -2.53 19.13 -6.84
N THR A 293 -2.20 20.40 -6.63
CA THR A 293 -2.40 21.10 -5.36
C THR A 293 -3.80 21.69 -5.19
N LYS A 294 -4.55 21.89 -6.28
CA LYS A 294 -5.83 22.59 -6.27
C LYS A 294 -6.84 22.00 -5.28
N ASN A 295 -7.01 20.70 -5.31
CA ASN A 295 -8.00 20.01 -4.47
C ASN A 295 -7.50 19.76 -3.03
N THR A 296 -6.21 19.95 -2.77
CA THR A 296 -5.62 19.76 -1.43
C THR A 296 -5.56 21.03 -0.61
N GLN A 297 -5.90 22.18 -1.22
CA GLN A 297 -5.84 23.53 -0.61
C GLN A 297 -4.45 23.89 -0.04
N ILE A 298 -3.39 23.31 -0.63
CA ILE A 298 -2.02 23.56 -0.20
C ILE A 298 -1.42 24.68 -1.06
N SER A 299 -0.82 25.66 -0.41
CA SER A 299 0.07 26.60 -1.05
C SER A 299 1.51 26.13 -0.89
N LEU A 300 2.21 25.93 -2.00
CA LEU A 300 3.63 25.63 -2.03
C LEU A 300 4.41 26.94 -2.09
N SER A 301 5.35 27.11 -1.16
CA SER A 301 6.34 28.20 -1.21
C SER A 301 7.54 27.79 -2.06
N GLU A 302 8.36 28.75 -2.48
CA GLU A 302 9.63 28.45 -3.16
C GLU A 302 10.52 27.51 -2.33
N SER A 303 10.53 27.65 -1.00
CA SER A 303 11.28 26.75 -0.12
C SER A 303 10.79 25.30 -0.16
N ASP A 304 9.49 25.09 -0.39
CA ASP A 304 8.91 23.75 -0.49
C ASP A 304 9.30 23.02 -1.79
N THR A 305 9.69 23.78 -2.82
CA THR A 305 10.02 23.28 -4.15
C THR A 305 11.47 23.55 -4.57
N SER A 306 12.30 24.10 -3.68
CA SER A 306 13.68 24.50 -3.98
C SER A 306 14.64 23.31 -4.14
N PHE A 307 14.27 22.10 -3.72
CA PHE A 307 15.14 20.95 -3.86
C PHE A 307 15.33 20.58 -5.34
N PHE A 308 16.56 20.51 -5.75
CA PHE A 308 16.97 20.13 -7.11
C PHE A 308 18.39 19.57 -7.09
N ALA A 309 18.72 18.65 -8.02
CA ALA A 309 20.08 18.16 -8.17
C ALA A 309 21.06 19.31 -8.39
N LYS A 310 22.17 19.30 -7.68
CA LYS A 310 23.14 20.39 -7.69
C LYS A 310 23.88 20.50 -9.01
N LYS A 311 24.09 19.38 -9.69
CA LYS A 311 24.86 19.29 -10.91
C LYS A 311 24.19 18.36 -11.90
N LEU A 312 24.06 18.82 -13.13
CA LEU A 312 23.65 18.03 -14.29
C LEU A 312 24.87 17.87 -15.20
N MET A 313 24.91 16.77 -15.94
CA MET A 313 25.94 16.52 -16.94
C MET A 313 25.43 17.00 -18.31
N ASP A 314 26.16 17.92 -18.92
CA ASP A 314 25.77 18.49 -20.23
C ASP A 314 25.95 17.46 -21.36
N ASP A 315 27.12 16.79 -21.40
CA ASP A 315 27.46 15.83 -22.43
C ASP A 315 27.72 14.43 -21.83
N PRO A 316 26.79 13.45 -22.04
CA PRO A 316 27.03 12.07 -21.65
C PRO A 316 28.28 11.48 -22.37
N PRO A 317 28.97 10.49 -21.76
CA PRO A 317 30.11 9.85 -22.38
C PRO A 317 29.77 9.30 -23.78
N SER A 318 30.74 9.43 -24.73
CA SER A 318 30.52 9.01 -26.12
C SER A 318 30.25 7.50 -26.31
N TRP A 319 30.61 6.69 -25.33
CA TRP A 319 30.34 5.25 -25.29
C TRP A 319 28.95 4.92 -24.80
N LEU A 320 28.14 5.92 -24.34
CA LEU A 320 26.81 5.75 -23.82
C LEU A 320 25.78 6.29 -24.82
N VAL A 321 24.90 5.43 -25.28
CA VAL A 321 23.81 5.78 -26.21
C VAL A 321 22.48 5.77 -25.48
N THR A 322 21.75 6.87 -25.57
CA THR A 322 20.40 6.99 -25.03
C THR A 322 19.37 6.41 -26.00
N LEU A 323 18.54 5.51 -25.49
CA LEU A 323 17.41 4.87 -26.18
C LEU A 323 16.11 5.15 -25.39
N PRO A 324 14.91 4.90 -25.94
CA PRO A 324 13.68 5.06 -25.18
C PRO A 324 13.64 4.15 -23.94
N VAL A 325 13.60 4.73 -22.74
CA VAL A 325 13.58 4.01 -21.46
C VAL A 325 14.72 2.96 -21.32
N SER A 326 15.85 3.19 -22.01
CA SER A 326 16.99 2.27 -22.03
C SER A 326 18.28 3.02 -22.26
N ARG A 327 19.39 2.40 -21.89
CA ARG A 327 20.75 2.91 -22.16
C ARG A 327 21.62 1.80 -22.75
N LEU A 328 22.42 2.12 -23.74
CA LEU A 328 23.32 1.16 -24.38
C LEU A 328 24.78 1.62 -24.18
N ILE A 329 25.55 0.80 -23.52
CA ILE A 329 27.01 0.94 -23.38
C ILE A 329 27.65 0.27 -24.62
N ILE A 330 28.56 0.98 -25.28
CA ILE A 330 29.28 0.46 -26.44
C ILE A 330 30.75 0.44 -26.11
N SER A 331 31.38 -0.75 -26.21
CA SER A 331 32.79 -0.94 -26.01
C SER A 331 33.61 -0.47 -27.23
N ASP A 332 34.89 -0.24 -27.03
CA ASP A 332 35.82 0.20 -28.09
C ASP A 332 35.89 -0.79 -29.28
N ASN A 333 35.57 -2.06 -29.04
CA ASN A 333 35.42 -3.09 -30.08
C ASN A 333 33.99 -3.26 -30.62
N GLN A 334 33.11 -2.27 -30.35
CA GLN A 334 31.71 -2.20 -30.84
C GLN A 334 30.81 -3.33 -30.29
N ARG A 335 31.07 -3.81 -29.08
CA ARG A 335 30.15 -4.71 -28.35
C ARG A 335 29.20 -3.88 -27.52
N GLY A 336 27.97 -4.36 -27.37
CA GLY A 336 26.90 -3.66 -26.63
C GLY A 336 26.52 -4.34 -25.34
N PHE A 337 26.34 -3.55 -24.29
CA PHE A 337 25.71 -3.93 -23.04
C PHE A 337 24.53 -2.99 -22.81
N LEU A 338 23.32 -3.54 -22.82
CA LEU A 338 22.08 -2.77 -22.70
C LEU A 338 21.63 -2.68 -21.22
N ILE A 339 20.99 -1.61 -20.85
CA ILE A 339 20.27 -1.46 -19.58
C ILE A 339 18.80 -1.32 -19.91
N ASP A 340 18.00 -2.30 -19.46
CA ASP A 340 16.55 -2.43 -19.67
C ASP A 340 16.10 -2.56 -21.14
N CYS A 341 14.98 -3.23 -21.38
CA CYS A 341 14.32 -3.32 -22.68
C CYS A 341 12.84 -3.58 -22.54
N GLY A 342 12.03 -2.54 -22.45
CA GLY A 342 10.56 -2.65 -22.39
C GLY A 342 9.86 -2.26 -23.69
N ASN A 343 10.56 -1.59 -24.61
CA ASN A 343 10.00 -1.00 -25.80
C ASN A 343 10.58 -1.63 -27.08
N GLU A 344 9.73 -1.89 -28.07
CA GLU A 344 10.12 -2.42 -29.37
C GLU A 344 11.06 -1.47 -30.16
N ASP A 345 10.92 -0.15 -29.95
CA ASP A 345 11.80 0.83 -30.58
C ASP A 345 13.26 0.65 -30.19
N VAL A 346 13.53 0.17 -28.99
CA VAL A 346 14.88 -0.18 -28.54
C VAL A 346 15.46 -1.26 -29.43
N ILE A 347 14.73 -2.35 -29.66
CA ILE A 347 15.12 -3.46 -30.50
C ILE A 347 15.39 -2.96 -31.92
N ARG A 348 14.47 -2.20 -32.52
CA ARG A 348 14.61 -1.62 -33.86
C ARG A 348 15.84 -0.73 -34.00
N LYS A 349 16.13 0.10 -32.99
CA LYS A 349 17.32 0.96 -32.99
C LYS A 349 18.62 0.14 -32.91
N ILE A 350 18.65 -0.88 -32.06
CA ILE A 350 19.81 -1.79 -31.99
C ILE A 350 20.05 -2.48 -33.32
N GLU A 351 19.01 -3.02 -33.98
CA GLU A 351 19.11 -3.62 -35.31
C GLU A 351 19.65 -2.62 -36.34
N GLN A 352 19.19 -1.37 -36.32
CA GLN A 352 19.71 -0.35 -37.23
C GLN A 352 21.19 -0.04 -36.96
N MET A 353 21.63 -0.05 -35.72
CA MET A 353 23.03 0.15 -35.35
C MET A 353 23.89 -1.01 -35.85
N VAL A 354 23.41 -2.24 -35.74
CA VAL A 354 24.11 -3.42 -36.26
C VAL A 354 24.20 -3.32 -37.78
N ARG A 355 23.10 -3.04 -38.52
CA ARG A 355 23.10 -2.90 -39.97
C ARG A 355 24.02 -1.78 -40.47
N LYS A 356 24.15 -0.70 -39.70
CA LYS A 356 25.04 0.45 -40.03
C LYS A 356 26.49 0.25 -39.56
N GLY A 357 26.85 -0.92 -39.04
CA GLY A 357 28.18 -1.21 -38.49
C GLY A 357 28.63 -0.39 -37.28
N LYS A 358 27.65 0.26 -36.60
CA LYS A 358 27.93 1.00 -35.36
C LYS A 358 27.99 0.10 -34.14
N LEU A 359 27.38 -1.08 -34.23
CA LEU A 359 27.38 -2.13 -33.21
C LEU A 359 27.65 -3.47 -33.90
N ARG A 360 28.63 -4.23 -33.42
CA ARG A 360 28.93 -5.57 -33.97
C ARG A 360 28.03 -6.65 -33.39
N LYS A 361 27.78 -6.58 -32.08
CA LYS A 361 26.96 -7.56 -31.35
C LYS A 361 26.43 -6.93 -30.07
N LEU A 362 25.17 -7.19 -29.75
CA LEU A 362 24.65 -7.01 -28.40
C LEU A 362 25.02 -8.26 -27.60
N GLU A 363 25.77 -8.11 -26.53
CA GLU A 363 26.27 -9.24 -25.73
C GLU A 363 25.45 -9.49 -24.48
N ALA A 364 24.96 -8.41 -23.85
CA ALA A 364 24.24 -8.53 -22.60
C ALA A 364 23.18 -7.44 -22.41
N VAL A 365 22.25 -7.71 -21.49
CA VAL A 365 21.31 -6.74 -20.92
C VAL A 365 21.25 -6.89 -19.41
N PHE A 366 21.26 -5.78 -18.69
CA PHE A 366 20.99 -5.72 -17.25
C PHE A 366 19.59 -5.20 -17.00
N ILE A 367 18.83 -5.84 -16.11
CA ILE A 367 17.49 -5.45 -15.70
C ILE A 367 17.60 -4.69 -14.38
N THR A 368 17.11 -3.43 -14.37
CA THR A 368 17.09 -2.61 -13.16
C THR A 368 15.93 -2.97 -12.24
N HIS A 369 14.73 -3.14 -12.78
CA HIS A 369 13.54 -3.52 -12.01
C HIS A 369 12.46 -4.15 -12.89
N TYR A 370 11.38 -4.63 -12.29
CA TYR A 370 10.39 -5.49 -12.94
C TYR A 370 9.30 -4.75 -13.74
N HIS A 371 9.24 -3.43 -13.77
CA HIS A 371 8.20 -2.70 -14.49
C HIS A 371 8.21 -3.01 -15.99
N GLY A 372 7.02 -3.05 -16.60
CA GLY A 372 6.85 -3.53 -17.97
C GLY A 372 7.64 -2.73 -19.01
N ASP A 373 7.75 -1.41 -18.83
CA ASP A 373 8.54 -0.53 -19.73
C ASP A 373 10.06 -0.73 -19.62
N HIS A 374 10.53 -1.54 -18.66
CA HIS A 374 11.91 -1.98 -18.51
C HIS A 374 12.15 -3.42 -18.95
N VAL A 375 11.11 -4.30 -18.94
CA VAL A 375 11.33 -5.74 -19.11
C VAL A 375 10.48 -6.41 -20.19
N ASN A 376 9.40 -5.80 -20.67
CA ASN A 376 8.42 -6.47 -21.55
C ASN A 376 9.02 -7.02 -22.86
N ARG A 377 10.19 -6.56 -23.29
CA ARG A 377 10.86 -7.00 -24.52
C ARG A 377 12.16 -7.79 -24.30
N ILE A 378 12.48 -8.13 -23.06
CA ILE A 378 13.72 -8.89 -22.76
C ILE A 378 13.71 -10.25 -23.47
N ASN A 379 12.63 -11.03 -23.41
CA ASN A 379 12.57 -12.32 -24.08
C ASN A 379 12.73 -12.19 -25.61
N GLU A 380 12.16 -11.16 -26.21
CA GLU A 380 12.30 -10.87 -27.64
C GLU A 380 13.74 -10.44 -27.97
N LEU A 381 14.34 -9.60 -27.14
CA LEU A 381 15.72 -9.16 -27.28
C LEU A 381 16.69 -10.35 -27.27
N VAL A 382 16.53 -11.26 -26.29
CA VAL A 382 17.34 -12.49 -26.18
C VAL A 382 17.17 -13.38 -27.42
N HIS A 383 15.93 -13.59 -27.85
CA HIS A 383 15.65 -14.38 -29.04
C HIS A 383 16.31 -13.80 -30.30
N ARG A 384 16.32 -12.47 -30.46
CA ARG A 384 16.87 -11.81 -31.68
C ARG A 384 18.38 -11.69 -31.67
N PHE A 385 19.00 -11.45 -30.54
CA PHE A 385 20.43 -11.12 -30.46
C PHE A 385 21.29 -12.19 -29.79
N GLY A 386 20.66 -13.16 -29.09
CA GLY A 386 21.40 -14.20 -28.33
C GLY A 386 22.25 -13.59 -27.22
N CYS A 387 21.78 -12.49 -26.62
CA CYS A 387 22.49 -11.80 -25.55
C CYS A 387 22.22 -12.44 -24.18
N GLU A 388 23.17 -12.32 -23.26
CA GLU A 388 23.02 -12.73 -21.87
C GLU A 388 22.12 -11.73 -21.09
N VAL A 389 21.40 -12.23 -20.09
CA VAL A 389 20.57 -11.41 -19.21
C VAL A 389 21.17 -11.40 -17.81
N TYR A 390 21.31 -10.23 -17.24
CA TYR A 390 21.78 -10.03 -15.88
C TYR A 390 20.72 -9.31 -15.04
N ALA A 391 20.58 -9.69 -13.76
CA ALA A 391 19.78 -9.00 -12.77
C ALA A 391 20.32 -9.26 -11.36
N THR A 392 20.04 -8.40 -10.41
CA THR A 392 20.36 -8.69 -9.01
C THR A 392 19.44 -9.76 -8.44
N GLU A 393 19.94 -10.56 -7.47
CA GLU A 393 19.21 -11.69 -6.88
C GLU A 393 17.85 -11.30 -6.31
N ILE A 394 17.68 -10.08 -5.85
CA ILE A 394 16.40 -9.57 -5.31
C ILE A 394 15.27 -9.59 -6.35
N LEU A 395 15.60 -9.58 -7.63
CA LEU A 395 14.63 -9.63 -8.75
C LEU A 395 14.21 -11.05 -9.14
N LYS A 396 14.89 -12.09 -8.64
CA LYS A 396 14.76 -13.45 -9.14
C LYS A 396 13.29 -13.92 -9.16
N GLU A 397 12.64 -13.89 -8.02
CA GLU A 397 11.30 -14.48 -7.91
C GLU A 397 10.28 -13.74 -8.78
N ILE A 398 10.35 -12.40 -8.84
CA ILE A 398 9.37 -11.61 -9.60
C ILE A 398 9.60 -11.68 -11.11
N LEU A 399 10.84 -11.86 -11.59
CA LEU A 399 11.14 -12.02 -13.01
C LEU A 399 10.84 -13.42 -13.51
N GLU A 400 11.10 -14.46 -12.71
CA GLU A 400 10.82 -15.85 -13.06
C GLU A 400 9.34 -16.23 -12.95
N ARG A 401 8.61 -15.56 -12.03
CA ARG A 401 7.20 -15.85 -11.74
C ARG A 401 6.39 -14.57 -11.51
N PRO A 402 6.25 -13.71 -12.51
CA PRO A 402 5.52 -12.45 -12.36
C PRO A 402 4.04 -12.64 -12.03
N ASP A 403 3.43 -13.74 -12.46
CA ASP A 403 2.06 -14.13 -12.16
C ASP A 403 1.81 -14.45 -10.67
N ALA A 404 2.88 -14.79 -9.95
CA ALA A 404 2.81 -15.04 -8.52
C ALA A 404 2.62 -13.78 -7.68
N PHE A 405 2.82 -12.60 -8.27
CA PHE A 405 2.74 -11.31 -7.60
C PHE A 405 1.55 -10.48 -8.09
N ASN A 406 0.75 -9.97 -7.18
CA ASN A 406 -0.24 -8.94 -7.49
C ASN A 406 0.40 -7.57 -7.24
N MET A 407 1.33 -7.15 -8.07
CA MET A 407 2.01 -5.87 -7.99
C MET A 407 1.61 -5.00 -9.18
N PRO A 408 1.51 -3.67 -9.05
CA PRO A 408 1.28 -2.81 -10.21
C PRO A 408 2.42 -2.95 -11.21
N TYR A 409 2.10 -2.75 -12.49
CA TYR A 409 3.05 -2.81 -13.61
C TYR A 409 3.73 -4.18 -13.83
N THR A 410 3.33 -5.22 -13.11
CA THR A 410 3.73 -6.59 -13.41
C THR A 410 2.77 -7.18 -14.42
N GLY A 411 3.11 -7.24 -15.64
CA GLY A 411 2.32 -7.90 -16.66
C GLY A 411 3.19 -8.69 -17.58
N ILE A 412 4.40 -8.90 -17.18
CA ILE A 412 5.45 -9.51 -18.00
C ILE A 412 5.32 -11.03 -18.05
N LYS A 413 5.78 -11.60 -19.16
CA LYS A 413 6.02 -13.03 -19.26
C LYS A 413 7.25 -13.40 -18.43
N PRO A 414 7.29 -14.61 -17.84
CA PRO A 414 8.47 -15.11 -17.17
C PRO A 414 9.74 -14.95 -18.01
N ILE A 415 10.81 -14.47 -17.39
CA ILE A 415 12.13 -14.37 -18.03
C ILE A 415 12.98 -15.49 -17.44
N GLN A 416 13.57 -16.30 -18.32
CA GLN A 416 14.41 -17.44 -17.94
C GLN A 416 15.85 -17.24 -18.37
N GLY A 417 16.76 -18.00 -17.78
CA GLY A 417 18.18 -17.96 -18.15
C GLY A 417 18.90 -16.69 -17.72
N ILE A 418 18.47 -16.10 -16.61
CA ILE A 418 19.07 -14.89 -16.04
C ILE A 418 20.32 -15.29 -15.23
N ASN A 419 21.41 -14.59 -15.47
CA ASN A 419 22.62 -14.61 -14.64
C ASN A 419 22.38 -13.66 -13.45
N TYR A 420 22.11 -14.22 -12.28
CA TYR A 420 21.92 -13.42 -11.09
C TYR A 420 23.22 -13.02 -10.47
N VAL A 421 23.33 -11.74 -10.12
CA VAL A 421 24.50 -11.15 -9.45
C VAL A 421 24.14 -10.72 -8.03
N SER A 422 25.07 -10.93 -7.10
CA SER A 422 24.88 -10.56 -5.71
C SER A 422 25.09 -9.06 -5.47
N ASP A 423 24.58 -8.54 -4.34
CA ASP A 423 24.84 -7.15 -3.94
C ASP A 423 26.35 -6.90 -3.82
N ARG A 424 26.82 -5.79 -4.38
CA ARG A 424 28.23 -5.38 -4.44
C ARG A 424 29.14 -6.26 -5.32
N GLU A 425 28.62 -7.26 -5.99
CA GLU A 425 29.39 -8.05 -6.95
C GLU A 425 30.00 -7.16 -8.05
N THR A 426 31.19 -7.54 -8.52
CA THR A 426 31.91 -6.81 -9.58
C THR A 426 32.12 -7.72 -10.78
N MET A 427 31.99 -7.16 -11.96
CA MET A 427 32.25 -7.83 -13.23
C MET A 427 33.09 -6.94 -14.12
N GLN A 428 34.06 -7.53 -14.80
CA GLN A 428 34.75 -6.85 -15.88
C GLN A 428 34.12 -7.24 -17.21
N TRP A 429 33.73 -6.24 -17.99
CA TRP A 429 33.22 -6.41 -19.34
C TRP A 429 33.98 -5.48 -20.28
N HIS A 430 34.82 -6.07 -21.14
CA HIS A 430 35.80 -5.34 -21.98
C HIS A 430 36.62 -4.33 -21.16
N GLU A 431 36.61 -3.05 -21.56
CA GLU A 431 37.29 -1.97 -20.84
C GLU A 431 36.50 -1.39 -19.67
N PHE A 432 35.32 -1.95 -19.35
CA PHE A 432 34.47 -1.46 -18.28
C PHE A 432 34.54 -2.36 -17.05
N ASN A 433 34.60 -1.72 -15.87
CA ASN A 433 34.38 -2.34 -14.58
C ASN A 433 32.95 -2.03 -14.14
N MET A 434 32.17 -3.05 -13.89
CA MET A 434 30.78 -2.96 -13.47
C MET A 434 30.63 -3.42 -12.02
N GLN A 435 29.84 -2.72 -11.22
CA GLN A 435 29.50 -3.13 -9.86
C GLN A 435 27.98 -3.05 -9.68
N PHE A 436 27.39 -4.14 -9.18
CA PHE A 436 25.95 -4.28 -9.01
C PHE A 436 25.52 -3.97 -7.58
N TYR A 437 24.29 -3.49 -7.42
CA TYR A 437 23.75 -3.10 -6.13
C TYR A 437 22.29 -3.51 -6.01
N ASN A 438 21.87 -4.01 -4.84
CA ASN A 438 20.48 -3.96 -4.45
C ASN A 438 20.14 -2.50 -4.13
N PHE A 439 19.20 -1.93 -4.86
CA PHE A 439 18.89 -0.49 -4.79
C PHE A 439 17.37 -0.26 -4.67
N PRO A 440 16.74 -0.67 -3.56
CA PRO A 440 15.29 -0.69 -3.39
C PRO A 440 14.72 0.73 -3.25
N GLY A 441 14.67 1.45 -4.35
CA GLY A 441 14.12 2.81 -4.44
C GLY A 441 12.66 2.83 -4.82
N GLN A 442 12.34 2.99 -6.11
CA GLN A 442 10.97 3.02 -6.62
C GLN A 442 10.22 1.73 -6.29
N THR A 443 10.88 0.59 -6.31
CA THR A 443 10.35 -0.70 -5.86
C THR A 443 11.34 -1.40 -4.92
N ILE A 444 10.84 -2.35 -4.09
CA ILE A 444 11.73 -3.20 -3.27
C ILE A 444 12.52 -4.21 -4.11
N TYR A 445 12.02 -4.54 -5.29
CA TYR A 445 12.66 -5.40 -6.29
C TYR A 445 13.38 -4.53 -7.30
N HIS A 446 14.53 -3.96 -6.92
CA HIS A 446 15.26 -2.99 -7.72
C HIS A 446 16.76 -3.17 -7.58
N GLY A 447 17.44 -3.22 -8.72
CA GLY A 447 18.87 -3.26 -8.84
C GLY A 447 19.42 -1.97 -9.45
N ALA A 448 20.69 -1.72 -9.22
CA ALA A 448 21.43 -0.63 -9.87
C ALA A 448 22.81 -1.11 -10.29
N MET A 449 23.42 -0.44 -11.25
CA MET A 449 24.74 -0.81 -11.78
C MET A 449 25.63 0.42 -11.95
N ARG A 450 26.77 0.41 -11.27
CA ARG A 450 27.84 1.39 -11.47
C ARG A 450 28.80 0.90 -12.54
N VAL A 451 29.15 1.78 -13.46
CA VAL A 451 30.06 1.50 -14.57
C VAL A 451 31.21 2.51 -14.56
N ASN A 452 32.42 1.99 -14.56
CA ASN A 452 33.63 2.75 -14.74
C ASN A 452 34.34 2.29 -16.02
N LYS A 453 34.64 3.20 -16.95
CA LYS A 453 35.46 2.89 -18.11
C LYS A 453 36.95 3.09 -17.71
N LYS A 454 37.79 2.15 -18.08
CA LYS A 454 39.22 2.22 -17.79
C LYS A 454 39.82 3.54 -18.33
N ASN A 455 40.58 4.23 -17.49
CA ASN A 455 41.20 5.53 -17.77
C ASN A 455 40.22 6.73 -17.83
N GLU A 456 38.96 6.57 -17.46
CA GLU A 456 38.04 7.67 -17.23
C GLU A 456 37.87 7.94 -15.72
N GLU A 457 37.78 9.24 -15.35
CA GLU A 457 37.68 9.66 -13.93
C GLU A 457 36.25 9.67 -13.43
N THR A 458 35.27 9.64 -14.36
CA THR A 458 33.87 9.76 -14.04
C THR A 458 33.15 8.43 -14.26
N ASP A 459 32.47 7.98 -13.22
CA ASP A 459 31.63 6.79 -13.26
C ASP A 459 30.19 7.14 -13.66
N ILE A 460 29.48 6.18 -14.22
CA ILE A 460 28.04 6.25 -14.45
C ILE A 460 27.34 5.25 -13.53
N PHE A 461 26.30 5.69 -12.84
CA PHE A 461 25.50 4.86 -11.97
C PHE A 461 24.06 4.80 -12.46
N PHE A 462 23.70 3.69 -13.09
CA PHE A 462 22.36 3.39 -13.57
C PHE A 462 21.48 2.97 -12.38
N ILE A 463 20.45 3.74 -12.09
CA ILE A 463 19.62 3.59 -10.89
C ILE A 463 18.16 3.22 -11.21
N GLY A 464 17.88 2.75 -12.46
CA GLY A 464 16.51 2.59 -12.92
C GLY A 464 15.73 3.90 -12.72
N ASP A 465 14.58 3.82 -12.09
CA ASP A 465 13.68 4.98 -11.91
C ASP A 465 13.72 5.59 -10.50
N SER A 466 14.63 5.13 -9.65
CA SER A 466 14.55 5.44 -8.21
C SER A 466 14.64 6.92 -7.83
N PHE A 467 15.32 7.75 -8.64
CA PHE A 467 15.46 9.19 -8.38
C PHE A 467 15.36 10.01 -9.65
N SER A 468 14.85 11.23 -9.52
CA SER A 468 14.95 12.31 -10.49
C SER A 468 15.79 13.46 -9.92
N PRO A 469 16.15 14.48 -10.72
CA PRO A 469 16.80 15.68 -10.19
C PRO A 469 16.01 16.38 -9.07
N THR A 470 14.70 16.19 -8.97
CA THR A 470 13.84 16.78 -7.93
C THR A 470 13.59 15.88 -6.74
N GLY A 471 14.19 14.68 -6.69
CA GLY A 471 14.12 13.79 -5.53
C GLY A 471 13.67 12.36 -5.83
N LEU A 472 12.88 11.80 -4.92
CA LEU A 472 12.48 10.38 -4.91
C LEU A 472 11.36 10.11 -5.91
N ASP A 473 11.42 8.95 -6.53
CA ASP A 473 10.31 8.42 -7.33
C ASP A 473 9.50 7.42 -6.50
N ASP A 474 8.69 7.95 -5.58
CA ASP A 474 7.97 7.19 -4.56
C ASP A 474 6.44 7.28 -4.69
N TYR A 475 5.93 7.75 -5.82
CA TYR A 475 4.49 7.92 -6.05
C TYR A 475 3.73 6.59 -6.07
N SER A 476 4.37 5.49 -6.41
CA SER A 476 3.71 4.19 -6.53
C SER A 476 3.52 3.47 -5.20
N THR A 477 4.12 3.93 -4.12
CA THR A 477 4.08 3.35 -2.76
C THR A 477 4.13 1.82 -2.70
N GLN A 478 4.91 1.22 -3.59
CA GLN A 478 5.09 -0.23 -3.61
C GLN A 478 6.21 -0.70 -2.70
N ASN A 479 6.98 0.25 -2.20
CA ASN A 479 8.09 -0.04 -1.32
C ASN A 479 7.58 -0.37 0.08
N ARG A 480 7.62 -1.64 0.40
CA ARG A 480 7.46 -2.10 1.77
C ARG A 480 8.59 -1.50 2.61
N ASN A 481 8.28 -1.18 3.85
CA ASN A 481 9.27 -0.61 4.78
C ASN A 481 9.90 0.71 4.27
N LEU A 482 9.18 1.47 3.46
CA LEU A 482 9.65 2.74 2.90
C LEU A 482 10.26 3.67 3.98
N LEU A 483 9.67 3.67 5.16
CA LEU A 483 10.08 4.52 6.27
C LEU A 483 10.91 3.79 7.33
N HIS A 484 11.18 2.51 7.12
CA HIS A 484 12.02 1.76 8.04
C HIS A 484 13.49 2.13 7.81
N PRO A 485 14.25 2.48 8.86
CA PRO A 485 15.70 2.68 8.74
C PRO A 485 16.37 1.44 8.12
N ASP A 486 17.42 1.66 7.34
CA ASP A 486 18.23 0.65 6.68
C ASP A 486 17.55 -0.10 5.51
N THR A 487 16.34 0.30 5.10
CA THR A 487 15.66 -0.30 3.95
C THR A 487 15.14 0.77 2.98
N GLY A 488 14.69 0.36 1.81
CA GLY A 488 14.09 1.25 0.83
C GLY A 488 15.00 2.44 0.46
N TYR A 489 14.43 3.62 0.41
CA TYR A 489 15.17 4.83 0.08
C TYR A 489 16.28 5.19 1.08
N TYR A 490 16.16 4.81 2.35
CA TYR A 490 17.28 5.02 3.30
C TYR A 490 18.53 4.25 2.88
N GLN A 491 18.36 2.99 2.42
CA GLN A 491 19.47 2.20 1.87
C GLN A 491 20.04 2.86 0.61
N CYS A 492 19.18 3.31 -0.31
CA CYS A 492 19.65 4.01 -1.52
C CYS A 492 20.46 5.27 -1.17
N LEU A 493 19.95 6.11 -0.27
CA LEU A 493 20.62 7.34 0.16
C LEU A 493 21.96 7.04 0.85
N GLN A 494 22.04 5.95 1.63
CA GLN A 494 23.30 5.53 2.24
C GLN A 494 24.31 5.09 1.19
N ILE A 495 23.88 4.36 0.16
CA ILE A 495 24.75 3.98 -0.98
C ILE A 495 25.28 5.23 -1.68
N LEU A 496 24.42 6.22 -1.98
CA LEU A 496 24.84 7.47 -2.62
C LEU A 496 25.82 8.26 -1.72
N LYS A 497 25.59 8.29 -0.42
CA LYS A 497 26.49 8.93 0.54
C LYS A 497 27.87 8.26 0.60
N ASP A 498 27.90 6.93 0.51
CA ASP A 498 29.16 6.18 0.46
C ASP A 498 29.88 6.36 -0.88
N MET A 499 29.16 6.52 -1.98
CA MET A 499 29.73 6.87 -3.26
C MET A 499 30.37 8.26 -3.25
N ASN A 500 29.73 9.24 -2.59
CA ASN A 500 30.29 10.60 -2.45
C ASN A 500 31.63 10.65 -1.65
N LYS A 501 31.96 9.61 -0.89
CA LYS A 501 33.24 9.50 -0.17
C LYS A 501 34.38 9.01 -1.06
N ARG A 502 34.10 8.51 -2.27
CA ARG A 502 35.11 8.00 -3.21
C ARG A 502 35.84 9.14 -3.90
N GLN A 503 37.03 8.85 -4.41
CA GLN A 503 37.81 9.85 -5.15
C GLN A 503 37.25 10.11 -6.56
N SER A 504 36.66 9.09 -7.20
CA SER A 504 36.05 9.23 -8.52
C SER A 504 34.73 10.02 -8.46
N SER A 505 34.53 10.94 -9.40
CA SER A 505 33.23 11.56 -9.63
C SER A 505 32.24 10.53 -10.22
N TYR A 506 30.98 10.75 -10.02
CA TYR A 506 29.94 9.93 -10.67
C TYR A 506 28.71 10.74 -11.00
N PHE A 507 27.90 10.24 -11.95
CA PHE A 507 26.58 10.74 -12.25
C PHE A 507 25.56 9.62 -12.24
N LEU A 508 24.36 9.95 -11.77
CA LEU A 508 23.19 9.08 -11.75
C LEU A 508 22.49 9.14 -13.11
N ILE A 509 22.03 8.00 -13.60
CA ILE A 509 21.15 7.90 -14.75
C ILE A 509 19.86 7.22 -14.33
N ASN A 510 18.76 7.97 -14.43
CA ASN A 510 17.41 7.44 -14.46
C ASN A 510 17.05 7.10 -15.91
N GLN A 511 16.32 6.01 -16.12
CA GLN A 511 16.02 5.51 -17.47
C GLN A 511 15.08 6.44 -18.26
N HIS A 512 14.22 7.20 -17.60
CA HIS A 512 13.31 8.18 -18.21
C HIS A 512 13.88 9.60 -18.36
N ILE A 513 15.02 9.89 -17.72
CA ILE A 513 15.56 11.26 -17.61
C ILE A 513 16.81 11.40 -18.48
N GLN A 514 16.85 12.46 -19.29
CA GLN A 514 17.93 12.65 -20.26
C GLN A 514 19.24 13.14 -19.62
N PRO A 515 19.28 14.27 -18.87
CA PRO A 515 20.55 14.67 -18.32
C PRO A 515 20.90 13.75 -17.12
N PRO A 516 22.10 13.15 -17.13
CA PRO A 516 22.63 12.53 -15.91
C PRO A 516 22.80 13.62 -14.83
N PHE A 517 22.62 13.25 -13.57
CA PHE A 517 22.61 14.20 -12.46
C PHE A 517 23.37 13.68 -11.24
N TRP A 518 23.65 14.56 -10.28
CA TRP A 518 24.40 14.23 -9.08
C TRP A 518 23.85 14.96 -7.86
N PHE A 519 23.81 14.27 -6.72
CA PHE A 519 23.42 14.83 -5.44
C PHE A 519 24.65 15.03 -4.54
N SER A 520 24.77 16.24 -3.98
CA SER A 520 25.72 16.52 -2.90
C SER A 520 25.29 15.84 -1.59
N ASN A 521 26.26 15.67 -0.67
CA ASN A 521 25.93 15.16 0.67
C ASN A 521 24.84 15.99 1.36
N ALA A 522 24.86 17.30 1.21
CA ALA A 522 23.84 18.18 1.78
C ALA A 522 22.43 17.88 1.23
N GLN A 523 22.32 17.54 -0.08
CA GLN A 523 21.05 17.15 -0.68
C GLN A 523 20.58 15.76 -0.25
N ILE A 524 21.51 14.80 -0.12
CA ILE A 524 21.24 13.47 0.43
C ILE A 524 20.76 13.60 1.89
N ASP A 525 21.40 14.43 2.69
CA ASP A 525 20.99 14.70 4.08
C ASP A 525 19.61 15.37 4.15
N SER A 526 19.32 16.30 3.22
CA SER A 526 18.00 16.93 3.10
C SER A 526 16.90 15.92 2.75
N MET A 527 17.15 15.01 1.79
CA MET A 527 16.19 13.92 1.48
C MET A 527 15.98 13.00 2.69
N SER A 528 17.05 12.64 3.39
CA SER A 528 16.98 11.83 4.61
C SER A 528 16.16 12.52 5.71
N ALA A 529 16.34 13.82 5.90
CA ALA A 529 15.58 14.62 6.86
C ALA A 529 14.10 14.71 6.48
N SER A 530 13.80 14.89 5.18
CA SER A 530 12.44 14.91 4.67
C SER A 530 11.74 13.55 4.85
N LEU A 531 12.43 12.43 4.60
CA LEU A 531 11.91 11.09 4.89
C LEU A 531 11.65 10.88 6.39
N LYS A 532 12.54 11.34 7.25
CA LYS A 532 12.33 11.30 8.70
C LYS A 532 11.07 12.08 9.09
N ARG A 533 10.90 13.29 8.55
CA ARG A 533 9.70 14.10 8.78
C ARG A 533 8.44 13.41 8.25
N ARG A 534 8.52 12.76 7.08
CA ARG A 534 7.42 11.95 6.51
C ARG A 534 7.01 10.82 7.46
N ARG A 535 7.98 10.13 8.04
CA ARG A 535 7.73 9.08 9.05
C ARG A 535 6.97 9.63 10.26
N GLU A 536 7.36 10.79 10.77
CA GLU A 536 6.67 11.44 11.89
C GLU A 536 5.22 11.77 11.53
N ILE A 537 4.98 12.35 10.35
CA ILE A 537 3.63 12.67 9.86
C ILE A 537 2.79 11.40 9.72
N LEU A 538 3.32 10.37 9.10
CA LEU A 538 2.63 9.10 8.87
C LEU A 538 2.40 8.34 10.19
N SER A 539 3.30 8.41 11.15
CA SER A 539 3.11 7.84 12.48
C SER A 539 1.98 8.53 13.26
N ALA A 540 1.73 9.81 13.01
CA ALA A 540 0.59 10.53 13.58
C ALA A 540 -0.71 10.28 12.80
N LEU A 541 -0.59 9.95 11.51
CA LEU A 541 -1.73 9.73 10.62
C LEU A 541 -2.37 8.35 10.79
N PHE A 542 -1.58 7.33 11.18
CA PHE A 542 -2.07 5.96 11.36
C PHE A 542 -2.21 5.57 12.83
N PRO A 543 -3.21 4.73 13.17
CA PRO A 543 -3.40 4.23 14.53
C PRO A 543 -2.40 3.11 14.92
N TRP A 544 -1.57 2.66 13.98
CA TRP A 544 -0.72 1.49 14.13
C TRP A 544 0.61 1.82 14.82
N LYS A 545 1.13 0.88 15.64
CA LYS A 545 2.44 1.01 16.32
C LYS A 545 3.58 1.32 15.35
N ASN A 546 3.49 0.82 14.11
CA ASN A 546 4.43 1.16 13.06
C ASN A 546 3.67 1.64 11.82
N ALA A 547 4.05 2.79 11.29
CA ALA A 547 3.43 3.41 10.12
C ALA A 547 3.45 2.51 8.87
N ASN A 548 4.41 1.57 8.77
CA ASN A 548 4.50 0.66 7.65
C ASN A 548 3.25 -0.24 7.48
N PHE A 549 2.50 -0.53 8.53
CA PHE A 549 1.22 -1.23 8.40
C PHE A 549 0.17 -0.42 7.62
N GLY A 550 0.20 0.89 7.74
CA GLY A 550 -0.69 1.78 6.97
C GLY A 550 -0.18 2.09 5.56
N ILE A 551 1.11 1.81 5.27
CA ILE A 551 1.74 2.07 3.97
C ILE A 551 1.82 0.80 3.12
N ASP A 552 2.21 -0.33 3.72
CA ASP A 552 2.40 -1.59 3.02
C ASP A 552 1.04 -2.26 2.72
N PRO A 553 0.53 -2.21 1.47
CA PRO A 553 -0.75 -2.82 1.13
C PRO A 553 -0.69 -4.35 1.12
N ARG A 554 0.49 -4.92 1.41
CA ARG A 554 0.78 -6.35 1.28
C ARG A 554 1.58 -6.90 2.45
N TRP A 555 1.45 -6.29 3.63
CA TRP A 555 2.05 -6.86 4.83
C TRP A 555 1.54 -8.29 5.11
N ALA A 556 0.33 -8.63 4.62
CA ALA A 556 -0.10 -10.01 4.48
C ALA A 556 -0.64 -10.25 3.06
N ARG A 557 -0.23 -11.35 2.41
CA ARG A 557 -0.59 -11.70 1.03
C ARG A 557 -0.61 -13.19 0.79
N LEU A 558 -1.45 -13.63 -0.13
CA LEU A 558 -1.44 -15.00 -0.67
C LEU A 558 -0.49 -15.09 -1.87
N TYR A 559 0.27 -16.17 -1.94
CA TYR A 559 1.26 -16.46 -2.96
C TYR A 559 1.12 -17.93 -3.41
N PRO A 560 1.19 -18.24 -4.72
CA PRO A 560 1.17 -17.28 -5.81
C PRO A 560 -0.18 -16.58 -5.93
N TYR A 561 -0.21 -15.36 -6.50
CA TYR A 561 -1.44 -14.61 -6.67
C TYR A 561 -2.36 -15.24 -7.71
N GLN A 562 -1.81 -15.69 -8.82
CA GLN A 562 -2.54 -16.36 -9.90
C GLN A 562 -2.08 -17.81 -10.09
N ILE A 563 -3.04 -18.71 -10.21
CA ILE A 563 -2.83 -20.14 -10.33
C ILE A 563 -3.73 -20.66 -11.45
N LYS A 564 -3.19 -21.53 -12.32
CA LYS A 564 -3.98 -22.26 -13.35
C LYS A 564 -3.98 -23.74 -13.02
N LYS A 565 -5.16 -24.36 -12.98
CA LYS A 565 -5.36 -25.76 -12.61
C LYS A 565 -6.47 -26.42 -13.40
N LYS A 566 -6.37 -27.73 -13.56
CA LYS A 566 -7.46 -28.58 -14.07
C LYS A 566 -8.38 -28.98 -12.91
N PRO A 567 -9.64 -29.35 -13.19
CA PRO A 567 -10.52 -29.97 -12.20
C PRO A 567 -9.84 -31.15 -11.52
N GLY A 568 -10.02 -31.28 -10.20
CA GLY A 568 -9.46 -32.35 -9.38
C GLY A 568 -7.99 -32.18 -8.98
N GLU A 569 -7.28 -31.21 -9.53
CA GLU A 569 -5.86 -31.02 -9.18
C GLU A 569 -5.65 -30.42 -7.80
N GLU A 570 -4.54 -30.84 -7.18
CA GLU A 570 -4.02 -30.25 -5.94
C GLU A 570 -3.07 -29.09 -6.27
N PHE A 571 -3.03 -28.08 -5.37
CA PHE A 571 -2.13 -26.95 -5.47
C PHE A 571 -1.84 -26.35 -4.10
N GLU A 572 -0.76 -25.62 -4.01
CA GLU A 572 -0.35 -24.93 -2.79
C GLU A 572 -0.58 -23.43 -2.91
N ILE A 573 -1.05 -22.84 -1.82
CA ILE A 573 -1.03 -21.41 -1.58
C ILE A 573 -0.25 -21.13 -0.31
N THR A 574 0.54 -20.08 -0.31
CA THR A 574 1.33 -19.66 0.85
C THR A 574 0.85 -18.30 1.33
N LEU A 575 0.37 -18.24 2.55
CA LEU A 575 0.17 -16.96 3.22
C LEU A 575 1.51 -16.45 3.71
N ARG A 576 1.91 -15.26 3.27
CA ARG A 576 3.10 -14.54 3.72
C ARG A 576 2.66 -13.36 4.56
N VAL A 577 3.14 -13.28 5.81
CA VAL A 577 2.79 -12.23 6.78
C VAL A 577 4.05 -11.54 7.27
N MET A 578 4.15 -10.25 6.99
CA MET A 578 5.21 -9.36 7.50
C MET A 578 4.76 -8.71 8.81
N ASN A 579 5.53 -8.88 9.85
CA ASN A 579 5.34 -8.14 11.09
C ASN A 579 6.18 -6.86 11.06
N HIS A 580 5.54 -5.71 10.94
CA HIS A 580 6.21 -4.41 11.00
C HIS A 580 6.40 -3.88 12.43
N ALA A 581 5.82 -4.55 13.45
CA ALA A 581 5.98 -4.13 14.83
C ALA A 581 7.39 -4.48 15.37
N GLU A 582 7.80 -3.73 16.38
CA GLU A 582 9.04 -3.97 17.12
C GLU A 582 8.90 -5.08 18.18
N GLU A 583 7.69 -5.65 18.30
CA GLU A 583 7.36 -6.74 19.19
C GLU A 583 6.86 -7.95 18.39
N LYS A 584 6.95 -9.13 19.01
CA LYS A 584 6.37 -10.37 18.45
C LYS A 584 4.85 -10.26 18.45
N GLU A 585 4.27 -10.38 17.26
CA GLU A 585 2.82 -10.31 17.07
C GLU A 585 2.23 -11.68 16.72
N ARG A 586 0.95 -11.88 17.11
CA ARG A 586 0.19 -13.05 16.72
C ARG A 586 -0.95 -12.65 15.81
N TYR A 587 -1.03 -13.30 14.65
CA TYR A 587 -2.05 -13.03 13.62
C TYR A 587 -2.98 -14.23 13.49
N GLN A 588 -4.29 -13.96 13.52
CA GLN A 588 -5.34 -14.91 13.16
C GLN A 588 -5.55 -14.87 11.64
N MET A 589 -5.87 -16.05 11.07
CA MET A 589 -6.04 -16.22 9.63
C MET A 589 -7.39 -16.88 9.35
N ASN A 590 -8.19 -16.22 8.53
CA ASN A 590 -9.46 -16.76 8.04
C ASN A 590 -9.45 -16.77 6.51
N ILE A 591 -9.27 -17.97 5.93
CA ILE A 591 -9.27 -18.20 4.48
C ILE A 591 -10.60 -18.82 4.10
N THR A 592 -11.36 -18.16 3.26
CA THR A 592 -12.65 -18.61 2.77
C THR A 592 -12.47 -19.31 1.42
N LEU A 593 -12.87 -20.56 1.34
CA LEU A 593 -12.81 -21.32 0.09
C LEU A 593 -14.11 -21.16 -0.68
N PRO A 594 -14.05 -20.91 -2.01
CA PRO A 594 -15.22 -20.99 -2.88
C PRO A 594 -15.78 -22.42 -2.93
N ALA A 595 -17.03 -22.57 -3.35
CA ALA A 595 -17.61 -23.89 -3.60
C ALA A 595 -16.77 -24.69 -4.60
N GLY A 596 -16.59 -25.97 -4.38
CA GLY A 596 -15.75 -26.84 -5.18
C GLY A 596 -14.27 -26.86 -4.80
N PHE A 597 -13.86 -26.15 -3.74
CA PHE A 597 -12.50 -26.26 -3.19
C PHE A 597 -12.52 -26.83 -1.77
N SER A 598 -11.49 -27.61 -1.45
CA SER A 598 -11.30 -28.21 -0.14
C SER A 598 -9.85 -28.07 0.32
N ARG A 599 -9.65 -28.06 1.66
CA ARG A 599 -8.31 -28.17 2.26
C ARG A 599 -7.94 -29.64 2.39
N LYS A 600 -6.69 -29.94 2.06
CA LYS A 600 -6.08 -31.28 2.28
C LYS A 600 -5.40 -31.39 3.64
N SER A 601 -4.96 -30.26 4.18
CA SER A 601 -4.34 -30.19 5.51
C SER A 601 -4.95 -29.08 6.33
N ASP A 602 -5.16 -29.33 7.61
CA ASP A 602 -5.52 -28.29 8.57
C ASP A 602 -4.29 -27.44 8.85
N GLY A 603 -4.21 -26.31 8.18
CA GLY A 603 -3.22 -25.29 8.51
C GLY A 603 -3.56 -24.60 9.84
N PRO A 604 -2.58 -23.94 10.49
CA PRO A 604 -2.84 -23.21 11.72
C PRO A 604 -3.86 -22.08 11.46
N SER A 605 -4.78 -21.88 12.39
CA SER A 605 -5.72 -20.76 12.37
C SER A 605 -5.07 -19.43 12.80
N ALA A 606 -3.87 -19.50 13.41
CA ALA A 606 -3.10 -18.34 13.84
C ALA A 606 -1.60 -18.63 13.78
N ILE A 607 -0.81 -17.58 13.56
CA ILE A 607 0.66 -17.63 13.55
C ILE A 607 1.25 -16.55 14.44
N SER A 608 2.41 -16.84 15.03
CA SER A 608 3.25 -15.79 15.66
C SER A 608 4.39 -15.44 14.75
N VAL A 609 4.65 -14.17 14.58
CA VAL A 609 5.70 -13.62 13.71
C VAL A 609 6.63 -12.75 14.57
N GLU A 610 7.92 -12.99 14.48
CA GLU A 610 8.93 -12.23 15.20
C GLU A 610 8.98 -10.78 14.71
N PRO A 611 9.52 -9.85 15.52
CA PRO A 611 9.65 -8.44 15.14
C PRO A 611 10.37 -8.27 13.80
N LEU A 612 9.82 -7.42 12.93
CA LEU A 612 10.40 -7.05 11.65
C LEU A 612 10.73 -8.24 10.72
N GLN A 613 10.04 -9.38 10.91
CA GLN A 613 10.21 -10.58 10.09
C GLN A 613 8.96 -10.90 9.28
N GLU A 614 9.18 -11.61 8.17
CA GLU A 614 8.11 -12.22 7.37
C GLU A 614 8.05 -13.74 7.68
N LYS A 615 6.84 -14.24 7.90
CA LYS A 615 6.58 -15.67 8.09
C LYS A 615 5.66 -16.22 7.02
N HIS A 616 5.92 -17.44 6.61
CA HIS A 616 5.20 -18.13 5.56
C HIS A 616 4.40 -19.31 6.14
N VAL A 617 3.17 -19.51 5.68
CA VAL A 617 2.31 -20.66 5.99
C VAL A 617 1.75 -21.21 4.69
N THR A 618 2.14 -22.41 4.33
CA THR A 618 1.68 -23.09 3.12
C THR A 618 0.48 -23.97 3.44
N LEU A 619 -0.53 -23.92 2.59
CA LEU A 619 -1.75 -24.70 2.62
C LEU A 619 -1.89 -25.47 1.32
N THR A 620 -2.19 -26.76 1.41
CA THR A 620 -2.53 -27.57 0.24
C THR A 620 -4.04 -27.57 0.05
N LEU A 621 -4.48 -27.18 -1.12
CA LEU A 621 -5.87 -27.14 -1.56
C LEU A 621 -6.10 -28.11 -2.70
N LYS A 622 -7.35 -28.55 -2.85
CA LYS A 622 -7.81 -29.37 -3.99
C LYS A 622 -9.10 -28.83 -4.54
N SER A 623 -9.20 -28.71 -5.87
CA SER A 623 -10.48 -28.50 -6.53
C SER A 623 -11.24 -29.82 -6.70
N SER A 624 -12.58 -29.77 -6.73
CA SER A 624 -13.39 -30.96 -7.02
C SER A 624 -13.25 -31.33 -8.51
N GLU A 625 -13.56 -32.60 -8.83
CA GLU A 625 -13.45 -33.09 -10.19
C GLU A 625 -14.55 -32.57 -11.14
N ASP A 626 -15.66 -32.14 -10.54
CA ASP A 626 -16.84 -31.59 -11.21
C ASP A 626 -16.90 -30.07 -11.19
N ILE A 627 -15.86 -29.39 -10.70
CA ILE A 627 -15.80 -27.92 -10.68
C ILE A 627 -15.86 -27.36 -12.11
N GLN A 628 -16.66 -26.34 -12.31
CA GLN A 628 -16.80 -25.71 -13.62
C GLN A 628 -15.53 -24.90 -13.97
N SER A 629 -15.19 -24.87 -15.25
CA SER A 629 -14.14 -23.98 -15.74
C SER A 629 -14.51 -22.51 -15.48
N GLY A 630 -13.56 -21.73 -15.03
CA GLY A 630 -13.77 -20.33 -14.68
C GLY A 630 -12.72 -19.79 -13.74
N LEU A 631 -12.87 -18.51 -13.38
CA LEU A 631 -12.01 -17.81 -12.44
C LEU A 631 -12.64 -17.82 -11.04
N TYR A 632 -11.89 -18.31 -10.09
CA TYR A 632 -12.27 -18.36 -8.67
C TYR A 632 -11.33 -17.49 -7.84
N VAL A 633 -11.89 -16.73 -6.91
CA VAL A 633 -11.11 -15.90 -5.98
C VAL A 633 -11.17 -16.50 -4.59
N ILE A 634 -10.01 -16.76 -4.00
CA ILE A 634 -9.86 -17.26 -2.64
C ILE A 634 -9.47 -16.08 -1.76
N PRO A 635 -10.40 -15.49 -0.99
CA PRO A 635 -10.09 -14.41 -0.08
C PRO A 635 -9.58 -14.95 1.26
N ALA A 636 -8.68 -14.17 1.86
CA ALA A 636 -8.20 -14.39 3.22
C ALA A 636 -8.30 -13.09 4.02
N ARG A 637 -8.69 -13.20 5.27
CA ARG A 637 -8.62 -12.11 6.25
C ARG A 637 -7.58 -12.44 7.29
N ILE A 638 -6.65 -11.54 7.49
CA ILE A 638 -5.58 -11.65 8.46
C ILE A 638 -5.72 -10.52 9.46
N MET A 639 -5.67 -10.83 10.75
CA MET A 639 -5.86 -9.87 11.85
C MET A 639 -4.84 -10.15 12.95
N ASN A 640 -4.40 -9.10 13.67
CA ASN A 640 -3.73 -9.32 14.96
C ASN A 640 -4.74 -9.84 16.00
N THR A 641 -4.25 -10.35 17.12
CA THR A 641 -5.12 -10.95 18.15
C THR A 641 -6.02 -9.95 18.86
N GLU A 642 -5.68 -8.66 18.82
CA GLU A 642 -6.50 -7.59 19.38
C GLU A 642 -7.64 -7.20 18.42
N GLY A 643 -7.54 -7.62 17.16
CA GLY A 643 -8.55 -7.36 16.13
C GLY A 643 -8.51 -5.96 15.52
N ASP A 644 -7.61 -5.09 16.00
CA ASP A 644 -7.51 -3.70 15.53
C ASP A 644 -6.85 -3.63 14.15
N LEU A 645 -5.73 -4.32 13.96
CA LEU A 645 -5.02 -4.39 12.69
C LEU A 645 -5.52 -5.58 11.87
N ALA A 646 -6.03 -5.32 10.69
CA ALA A 646 -6.43 -6.37 9.77
C ALA A 646 -6.24 -5.96 8.31
N ILE A 647 -6.07 -6.97 7.45
CA ILE A 647 -6.00 -6.81 5.99
C ILE A 647 -6.76 -7.94 5.29
N SER A 648 -7.30 -7.62 4.13
CA SER A 648 -7.84 -8.58 3.18
C SER A 648 -6.80 -8.92 2.13
N ALA A 649 -6.50 -10.22 1.99
CA ALA A 649 -5.66 -10.75 0.92
C ALA A 649 -6.50 -11.66 0.02
N GLU A 650 -6.04 -11.89 -1.20
CA GLU A 650 -6.68 -12.84 -2.13
C GLU A 650 -5.66 -13.47 -3.07
N CYS A 651 -6.04 -14.63 -3.61
CA CYS A 651 -5.44 -15.19 -4.83
C CYS A 651 -6.52 -15.64 -5.80
N CYS A 652 -6.18 -15.71 -7.09
CA CYS A 652 -7.06 -16.10 -8.17
C CYS A 652 -6.67 -17.48 -8.70
N VAL A 653 -7.64 -18.38 -8.83
CA VAL A 653 -7.45 -19.72 -9.41
C VAL A 653 -8.29 -19.83 -10.66
N GLU A 654 -7.65 -20.00 -11.79
CA GLU A 654 -8.28 -20.29 -13.09
C GLU A 654 -8.37 -21.80 -13.29
N ILE A 655 -9.58 -22.32 -13.35
CA ILE A 655 -9.88 -23.71 -13.69
C ILE A 655 -10.17 -23.78 -15.20
N PHE A 656 -9.44 -24.64 -15.98
CA PHE A 656 -9.48 -24.70 -17.43
C PHE A 656 -9.67 -26.13 -17.98
#